data_e2fa440ff94633ada93068f9816da168
#
_entry.id   e2fa440ff94633ada93068f9816da168
#
_cell.length_a   1.000
_cell.length_b   1.000
_cell.length_c   1.000
_cell.angle_alpha   90.00
_cell.angle_beta   90.00
_cell.angle_gamma   90.00
#
_symmetry.space_group_name_H-M   'P 1'
#
loop_
_entity.id
_entity.type
_entity.pdbx_description
1 polymer ?
#
loop_
_entity_poly.entity_id
_entity_poly.type
_entity_poly.pdbx_seq_one_letter_code
_entity_poly.pdbx_strand_id
1 'polypeptide(L)'
;MKYLLIILFFSTILLSQTKPIQGSVIDEKGEPLFNVNIVSKPSNTGTQSDDKGVFIFEIPIHDQQIILDHIGYEQETLNAILFKNGTRVTLMQKVVELKPLDVTGAGREQFSPFETKNSVIILDTEELAVRGFVDIGDALFSEQSIVMNETMNGQKSISVRASAPEEMIYLYDGIRINTLGDPLLDLSIFSASGFSGIELVKGGHEKALSSSGIINFIPKLTYGSSASFTQQFGTYNYGGFDGFGSIGSSLVSLNGGIGEGQFSQIYIDAEKPEITTSHQRQFGHLGIKNRYNLEFRFMGFKNGKQFQNYRTGNSVSIDMENIIGKMIHSSPIGGEIIFFGLLQNNLGIESTNSYTINKEDLNNGFGFSFEKPIRSAMAKFNGETNYLTSNWDIDSLTFITKRVNSIFTGSFELVQPERNQGIQLKDVKIVLSKHLISDTPDSSFDEIMDTETWDESSSMFTGSIVSIMSQKRIMLYTNLGNVFRLPSLNERFSNHIRSTNQGTIGLIPEYKNQFEMGIKIENENDNEKPYYAINISGFNYHYSNKIKQIQLTGVPIQFPINYGEASLSGFDSNLSFSSKTKWFNFSSSYAYYLFSDPMAFQLQPDKMVRNKITLKIRWFQLDLIQRSESARQITSINSTGTFLDNRLDAIQTYDANLSLKLKFREYKGTISISGKNLNNESQVLNGISLFDQRYNLNLGLSWK
;
A
#
# COMPACT_ATOMS: atom_id res chain seq x y z
N MET A 1 30.18 -28.61 12.48
CA MET A 1 29.07 -29.56 12.34
C MET A 1 28.58 -30.23 13.63
N LYS A 2 29.37 -30.37 14.69
CA LYS A 2 28.94 -30.97 15.98
C LYS A 2 28.16 -30.04 16.91
N TYR A 3 28.26 -28.73 16.75
CA TYR A 3 27.55 -27.74 17.60
C TYR A 3 26.21 -27.27 17.03
N LEU A 4 25.93 -27.52 15.75
CA LEU A 4 24.66 -27.20 15.12
C LEU A 4 23.54 -28.19 15.49
N LEU A 5 23.90 -29.42 15.83
CA LEU A 5 22.99 -30.49 16.27
C LEU A 5 22.55 -30.36 17.73
N ILE A 6 23.30 -29.65 18.56
CA ILE A 6 22.95 -29.43 19.98
C ILE A 6 21.90 -28.31 20.14
N ILE A 7 21.88 -27.33 19.24
CA ILE A 7 20.89 -26.25 19.25
C ILE A 7 19.51 -26.76 18.77
N LEU A 8 19.47 -27.76 17.92
CA LEU A 8 18.23 -28.40 17.46
C LEU A 8 17.58 -29.34 18.49
N PHE A 9 18.36 -29.84 19.48
CA PHE A 9 17.87 -30.78 20.48
C PHE A 9 17.34 -30.12 21.76
N PHE A 10 17.61 -28.81 21.97
CA PHE A 10 17.09 -28.06 23.13
C PHE A 10 15.79 -27.33 22.87
N SER A 11 15.20 -27.47 21.67
CA SER A 11 13.89 -26.90 21.34
C SER A 11 12.70 -27.80 21.61
N THR A 12 12.88 -28.93 22.28
CA THR A 12 11.80 -29.82 22.66
C THR A 12 11.49 -29.69 24.15
N ILE A 13 10.20 -29.51 24.41
CA ILE A 13 9.51 -29.69 25.70
C ILE A 13 9.48 -28.43 26.59
N LEU A 14 8.74 -27.41 26.15
CA LEU A 14 7.80 -26.74 27.03
C LEU A 14 6.41 -27.28 26.67
N LEU A 15 5.95 -28.30 27.37
CA LEU A 15 4.56 -28.74 27.38
C LEU A 15 3.73 -27.55 27.87
N SER A 16 3.20 -26.75 26.92
CA SER A 16 2.18 -25.76 27.23
C SER A 16 1.00 -26.55 27.78
N GLN A 17 0.66 -26.35 29.04
CA GLN A 17 -0.57 -26.91 29.59
C GLN A 17 -1.73 -26.19 28.89
N THR A 18 -2.50 -26.92 28.09
CA THR A 18 -3.69 -26.44 27.41
C THR A 18 -4.94 -26.97 28.07
N LYS A 19 -6.03 -26.23 27.91
CA LYS A 19 -7.38 -26.60 28.38
C LYS A 19 -8.29 -26.70 27.14
N PRO A 20 -8.98 -27.84 26.90
CA PRO A 20 -9.94 -27.92 25.81
C PRO A 20 -11.18 -27.08 26.14
N ILE A 21 -11.61 -26.28 25.16
CA ILE A 21 -12.84 -25.48 25.23
C ILE A 21 -13.76 -25.90 24.12
N GLN A 22 -15.03 -26.09 24.43
CA GLN A 22 -16.10 -26.36 23.49
C GLN A 22 -17.30 -25.45 23.78
N GLY A 23 -17.84 -24.84 22.71
CA GLY A 23 -19.04 -23.99 22.81
C GLY A 23 -19.77 -23.93 21.47
N SER A 24 -20.86 -23.16 21.46
CA SER A 24 -21.59 -22.87 20.22
C SER A 24 -21.95 -21.39 20.12
N VAL A 25 -22.00 -20.87 18.91
CA VAL A 25 -22.34 -19.47 18.62
C VAL A 25 -23.60 -19.41 17.78
N ILE A 26 -24.53 -18.55 18.21
CA ILE A 26 -25.81 -18.31 17.57
C ILE A 26 -26.04 -16.82 17.37
N ASP A 27 -26.98 -16.45 16.50
CA ASP A 27 -27.48 -15.08 16.38
C ASP A 27 -28.63 -14.80 17.38
N GLU A 28 -29.17 -13.59 17.36
CA GLU A 28 -30.33 -13.17 18.18
C GLU A 28 -31.61 -13.96 17.90
N LYS A 29 -31.71 -14.60 16.74
CA LYS A 29 -32.85 -15.42 16.35
C LYS A 29 -32.69 -16.88 16.74
N GLY A 30 -31.52 -17.24 17.29
CA GLY A 30 -31.16 -18.60 17.69
C GLY A 30 -30.60 -19.46 16.55
N GLU A 31 -30.31 -18.87 15.38
CA GLU A 31 -29.70 -19.55 14.26
C GLU A 31 -28.19 -19.73 14.47
N PRO A 32 -27.61 -20.88 14.13
CA PRO A 32 -26.19 -21.12 14.30
C PRO A 32 -25.35 -20.21 13.41
N LEU A 33 -24.31 -19.60 13.96
CA LEU A 33 -23.39 -18.76 13.22
C LEU A 33 -22.17 -19.55 12.78
N PHE A 34 -22.05 -19.67 11.48
CA PHE A 34 -20.93 -20.31 10.81
C PHE A 34 -19.75 -19.33 10.66
N ASN A 35 -18.51 -19.85 10.77
CA ASN A 35 -17.29 -19.09 10.53
C ASN A 35 -17.07 -17.89 11.47
N VAL A 36 -17.57 -17.96 12.70
CA VAL A 36 -17.21 -17.03 13.77
C VAL A 36 -15.75 -17.27 14.13
N ASN A 37 -14.94 -16.24 14.15
CA ASN A 37 -13.56 -16.32 14.57
C ASN A 37 -13.49 -16.28 16.10
N ILE A 38 -12.95 -17.31 16.73
CA ILE A 38 -12.82 -17.45 18.18
C ILE A 38 -11.33 -17.46 18.52
N VAL A 39 -10.88 -16.46 19.28
CA VAL A 39 -9.46 -16.28 19.61
C VAL A 39 -9.31 -16.12 21.12
N SER A 40 -8.36 -16.84 21.73
CA SER A 40 -7.99 -16.64 23.12
C SER A 40 -6.83 -15.65 23.28
N LYS A 41 -6.86 -14.90 24.37
CA LYS A 41 -5.84 -13.89 24.69
C LYS A 41 -5.20 -14.17 26.05
N PRO A 42 -3.88 -13.91 26.21
CA PRO A 42 -2.95 -13.22 25.30
C PRO A 42 -2.29 -14.09 24.21
N SER A 43 -2.47 -15.41 24.20
CA SER A 43 -1.73 -16.31 23.29
C SER A 43 -2.10 -16.18 21.81
N ASN A 44 -3.26 -15.57 21.49
CA ASN A 44 -3.83 -15.51 20.15
C ASN A 44 -4.12 -16.87 19.52
N THR A 45 -4.31 -17.92 20.31
CA THR A 45 -4.76 -19.22 19.82
C THR A 45 -6.21 -19.12 19.41
N GLY A 46 -6.59 -19.68 18.26
CA GLY A 46 -7.96 -19.52 17.77
C GLY A 46 -8.48 -20.69 16.96
N THR A 47 -9.79 -20.67 16.74
CA THR A 47 -10.54 -21.58 15.88
C THR A 47 -11.71 -20.84 15.23
N GLN A 48 -12.47 -21.53 14.39
CA GLN A 48 -13.70 -21.00 13.82
C GLN A 48 -14.87 -21.93 14.12
N SER A 49 -16.09 -21.38 14.22
CA SER A 49 -17.29 -22.19 14.34
C SER A 49 -17.63 -22.91 13.06
N ASP A 50 -18.13 -24.15 13.17
CA ASP A 50 -18.59 -24.98 12.04
C ASP A 50 -19.99 -24.55 11.54
N ASP A 51 -20.56 -25.32 10.59
CA ASP A 51 -21.89 -25.08 10.00
C ASP A 51 -23.05 -25.18 11.00
N LYS A 52 -22.81 -25.74 12.18
CA LYS A 52 -23.76 -25.81 13.30
C LYS A 52 -23.45 -24.78 14.39
N GLY A 53 -22.54 -23.85 14.11
CA GLY A 53 -22.09 -22.84 15.06
C GLY A 53 -21.18 -23.40 16.17
N VAL A 54 -20.77 -24.66 16.13
CA VAL A 54 -19.97 -25.30 17.17
C VAL A 54 -18.49 -25.01 16.97
N PHE A 55 -17.78 -24.73 18.04
CA PHE A 55 -16.33 -24.60 18.04
C PHE A 55 -15.69 -25.44 19.14
N ILE A 56 -14.50 -25.98 18.83
CA ILE A 56 -13.67 -26.75 19.76
C ILE A 56 -12.22 -26.36 19.50
N PHE A 57 -11.50 -25.97 20.54
CA PHE A 57 -10.06 -25.75 20.46
C PHE A 57 -9.39 -25.80 21.82
N GLU A 58 -8.08 -25.89 21.83
CA GLU A 58 -7.28 -25.92 23.05
C GLU A 58 -6.68 -24.55 23.31
N ILE A 59 -6.89 -24.00 24.49
CA ILE A 59 -6.32 -22.73 24.92
C ILE A 59 -5.25 -22.95 26.00
N PRO A 60 -4.17 -22.16 25.98
CA PRO A 60 -3.22 -22.16 27.08
C PRO A 60 -3.90 -21.77 28.41
N ILE A 61 -3.53 -22.43 29.51
CA ILE A 61 -4.15 -22.21 30.82
C ILE A 61 -3.99 -20.77 31.32
N HIS A 62 -3.00 -20.05 30.86
CA HIS A 62 -2.76 -18.65 31.23
C HIS A 62 -3.62 -17.64 30.47
N ASP A 63 -4.37 -18.07 29.45
CA ASP A 63 -5.26 -17.18 28.71
C ASP A 63 -6.47 -16.81 29.57
N GLN A 64 -6.81 -15.53 29.56
CA GLN A 64 -7.83 -14.97 30.42
C GLN A 64 -9.11 -14.59 29.65
N GLN A 65 -9.03 -14.40 28.34
CA GLN A 65 -10.13 -13.94 27.52
C GLN A 65 -10.30 -14.82 26.28
N ILE A 66 -11.57 -15.00 25.87
CA ILE A 66 -11.96 -15.59 24.59
C ILE A 66 -12.75 -14.52 23.85
N ILE A 67 -12.30 -14.16 22.68
CA ILE A 67 -12.89 -13.15 21.81
C ILE A 67 -13.58 -13.86 20.67
N LEU A 68 -14.87 -13.58 20.47
CA LEU A 68 -15.67 -14.06 19.35
C LEU A 68 -15.95 -12.89 18.42
N ASP A 69 -15.58 -13.03 17.17
CA ASP A 69 -15.74 -11.99 16.14
C ASP A 69 -16.31 -12.59 14.86
N HIS A 70 -17.33 -11.93 14.31
CA HIS A 70 -17.95 -12.34 13.04
C HIS A 70 -18.38 -11.12 12.24
N ILE A 71 -18.20 -11.18 10.93
CA ILE A 71 -18.59 -10.11 10.02
C ILE A 71 -20.10 -9.90 10.10
N GLY A 72 -20.51 -8.69 10.49
CA GLY A 72 -21.92 -8.33 10.64
C GLY A 72 -22.48 -8.49 12.05
N TYR A 73 -21.67 -8.91 13.03
CA TYR A 73 -22.06 -9.06 14.43
C TYR A 73 -21.15 -8.24 15.35
N GLU A 74 -21.64 -7.89 16.53
CA GLU A 74 -20.82 -7.25 17.55
C GLU A 74 -19.84 -8.27 18.15
N GLN A 75 -18.62 -7.84 18.38
CA GLN A 75 -17.59 -8.66 19.00
C GLN A 75 -17.95 -8.94 20.46
N GLU A 76 -17.90 -10.20 20.88
CA GLU A 76 -18.14 -10.63 22.24
C GLU A 76 -16.84 -11.09 22.90
N THR A 77 -16.61 -10.69 24.15
CA THR A 77 -15.42 -11.06 24.93
C THR A 77 -15.82 -11.79 26.21
N LEU A 78 -15.39 -13.03 26.32
CA LEU A 78 -15.71 -13.89 27.45
C LEU A 78 -14.48 -14.15 28.31
N ASN A 79 -14.72 -14.37 29.62
CA ASN A 79 -13.66 -14.76 30.53
C ASN A 79 -13.31 -16.25 30.35
N ALA A 80 -12.07 -16.55 29.91
CA ALA A 80 -11.61 -17.91 29.64
C ALA A 80 -11.56 -18.82 30.88
N ILE A 81 -11.35 -18.23 32.06
CA ILE A 81 -11.29 -18.97 33.35
C ILE A 81 -12.68 -19.44 33.75
N LEU A 82 -13.70 -18.61 33.50
CA LEU A 82 -15.09 -18.89 33.87
C LEU A 82 -15.86 -19.65 32.78
N PHE A 83 -15.27 -19.86 31.63
CA PHE A 83 -15.91 -20.52 30.50
C PHE A 83 -16.18 -22.00 30.80
N LYS A 84 -17.43 -22.39 30.64
CA LYS A 84 -17.86 -23.79 30.82
C LYS A 84 -18.08 -24.42 29.44
N ASN A 85 -17.59 -25.65 29.26
CA ASN A 85 -17.84 -26.41 28.05
C ASN A 85 -19.34 -26.59 27.81
N GLY A 86 -19.77 -26.39 26.56
CA GLY A 86 -21.16 -26.40 26.12
C GLY A 86 -21.87 -25.04 26.24
N THR A 87 -21.14 -23.96 26.62
CA THR A 87 -21.71 -22.62 26.65
C THR A 87 -22.17 -22.21 25.25
N ARG A 88 -23.39 -21.67 25.19
CA ARG A 88 -23.94 -21.06 23.97
C ARG A 88 -23.76 -19.55 24.08
N VAL A 89 -23.11 -18.98 23.07
CA VAL A 89 -22.81 -17.54 22.97
C VAL A 89 -23.71 -16.94 21.89
N THR A 90 -24.41 -15.87 22.21
CA THR A 90 -25.24 -15.14 21.25
C THR A 90 -24.48 -13.89 20.80
N LEU A 91 -24.26 -13.75 19.50
CA LEU A 91 -23.74 -12.52 18.93
C LEU A 91 -24.88 -11.63 18.46
N MET A 92 -24.80 -10.35 18.84
CA MET A 92 -25.76 -9.33 18.43
C MET A 92 -25.45 -8.87 17.01
N GLN A 93 -26.46 -8.75 16.16
CA GLN A 93 -26.27 -8.30 14.79
C GLN A 93 -25.81 -6.85 14.78
N LYS A 94 -24.61 -6.64 14.27
CA LYS A 94 -24.09 -5.29 14.07
C LYS A 94 -24.78 -4.66 12.88
N VAL A 95 -25.52 -3.61 13.11
CA VAL A 95 -25.96 -2.73 12.02
C VAL A 95 -24.70 -2.10 11.46
N VAL A 96 -24.16 -2.67 10.39
CA VAL A 96 -22.99 -2.13 9.68
C VAL A 96 -23.44 -0.88 8.96
N GLU A 97 -23.56 0.23 9.67
CA GLU A 97 -23.41 1.52 9.04
C GLU A 97 -22.00 1.55 8.48
N LEU A 98 -21.87 1.67 7.16
CA LEU A 98 -20.57 1.83 6.49
C LEU A 98 -19.84 2.99 7.17
N LYS A 99 -18.87 2.65 8.00
CA LYS A 99 -18.06 3.66 8.69
C LYS A 99 -17.38 4.53 7.65
N PRO A 100 -17.36 5.86 7.85
CA PRO A 100 -16.45 6.71 7.11
C PRO A 100 -15.03 6.16 7.29
N LEU A 101 -14.17 6.47 6.34
CA LEU A 101 -12.74 6.14 6.40
C LEU A 101 -12.19 6.64 7.73
N ASP A 102 -12.32 5.82 8.75
CA ASP A 102 -11.68 6.09 10.01
C ASP A 102 -10.19 5.75 9.80
N VAL A 103 -9.38 6.79 9.75
CA VAL A 103 -7.92 6.74 9.83
C VAL A 103 -7.47 6.11 11.18
N THR A 104 -8.39 5.59 11.94
CA THR A 104 -8.15 4.88 13.19
C THR A 104 -8.28 3.39 12.95
N GLY A 105 -7.14 2.76 12.79
CA GLY A 105 -6.99 1.30 12.62
C GLY A 105 -7.51 0.44 13.78
N ALA A 106 -8.68 0.75 14.33
CA ALA A 106 -9.29 0.00 15.43
C ALA A 106 -10.17 -1.15 14.95
N GLY A 107 -9.79 -1.89 13.94
CA GLY A 107 -10.60 -3.03 13.48
C GLY A 107 -9.88 -4.05 12.62
N ARG A 108 -8.59 -3.85 12.35
CA ARG A 108 -7.84 -4.77 11.49
C ARG A 108 -6.48 -5.10 12.09
N GLU A 109 -6.46 -5.67 13.29
CA GLU A 109 -5.26 -6.26 13.88
C GLU A 109 -4.69 -7.42 13.04
N GLN A 110 -5.42 -7.87 12.01
CA GLN A 110 -5.02 -9.00 11.17
C GLN A 110 -4.00 -8.65 10.06
N PHE A 111 -3.82 -7.38 9.69
CA PHE A 111 -3.01 -7.03 8.51
C PHE A 111 -1.61 -6.53 8.84
N SER A 112 -1.42 -5.94 9.98
CA SER A 112 -0.09 -5.53 10.44
C SER A 112 -0.09 -5.39 11.96
N PRO A 113 0.00 -6.51 12.71
CA PRO A 113 0.01 -6.47 14.17
C PRO A 113 1.24 -5.75 14.74
N PHE A 114 2.21 -5.40 13.89
CA PHE A 114 3.56 -4.96 14.29
C PHE A 114 3.88 -3.53 13.91
N GLU A 115 2.93 -2.77 13.37
CA GLU A 115 3.18 -1.37 13.03
C GLU A 115 2.61 -0.45 14.09
N THR A 116 3.36 0.60 14.38
CA THR A 116 2.79 1.72 15.12
C THR A 116 1.58 2.20 14.34
N LYS A 117 0.39 2.04 14.91
CA LYS A 117 -0.92 2.36 14.30
C LYS A 117 -1.03 3.79 13.73
N ASN A 118 0.02 4.59 13.85
CA ASN A 118 0.04 6.00 13.46
C ASN A 118 0.63 6.27 12.09
N SER A 119 1.43 5.36 11.57
CA SER A 119 2.05 5.48 10.24
C SER A 119 1.29 4.73 9.15
N VAL A 120 0.23 4.00 9.49
CA VAL A 120 -0.56 3.21 8.54
C VAL A 120 -1.89 3.87 8.24
N ILE A 121 -2.18 4.08 6.97
CA ILE A 121 -3.47 4.52 6.44
C ILE A 121 -4.07 3.34 5.70
N ILE A 122 -5.29 2.94 6.07
CA ILE A 122 -6.01 1.84 5.42
C ILE A 122 -7.16 2.43 4.61
N LEU A 123 -7.19 2.15 3.32
CA LEU A 123 -8.24 2.55 2.40
C LEU A 123 -9.20 1.40 2.16
N ASP A 124 -10.49 1.63 2.39
CA ASP A 124 -11.54 0.67 2.07
C ASP A 124 -11.91 0.78 0.58
N THR A 125 -11.72 -0.32 -0.14
CA THR A 125 -11.95 -0.35 -1.58
C THR A 125 -13.44 -0.30 -1.97
N GLU A 126 -14.36 -0.75 -1.10
CA GLU A 126 -15.81 -0.58 -1.34
C GLU A 126 -16.19 0.92 -1.29
N GLU A 127 -15.55 1.70 -0.45
CA GLU A 127 -15.76 3.14 -0.39
C GLU A 127 -15.13 3.86 -1.60
N LEU A 128 -13.98 3.41 -2.08
CA LEU A 128 -13.32 3.96 -3.26
C LEU A 128 -14.17 3.82 -4.52
N ALA A 129 -14.77 2.65 -4.73
CA ALA A 129 -15.66 2.42 -5.87
C ALA A 129 -16.89 3.36 -5.88
N VAL A 130 -17.36 3.74 -4.70
CA VAL A 130 -18.51 4.67 -4.54
C VAL A 130 -18.11 6.11 -4.88
N ARG A 131 -16.87 6.51 -4.66
CA ARG A 131 -16.40 7.89 -4.86
C ARG A 131 -16.13 8.27 -6.30
N GLY A 132 -16.24 7.33 -7.24
CA GLY A 132 -16.07 7.64 -8.66
C GLY A 132 -14.63 7.88 -9.09
N PHE A 133 -13.66 7.28 -8.40
CA PHE A 133 -12.27 7.31 -8.83
C PHE A 133 -12.06 6.46 -10.09
N VAL A 134 -11.23 6.98 -10.98
CA VAL A 134 -10.89 6.31 -12.25
C VAL A 134 -9.99 5.10 -12.01
N ASP A 135 -9.04 5.25 -11.09
CA ASP A 135 -8.03 4.26 -10.77
C ASP A 135 -7.56 4.40 -9.31
N ILE A 136 -6.68 3.53 -8.88
CA ILE A 136 -6.12 3.55 -7.53
C ILE A 136 -5.21 4.75 -7.30
N GLY A 137 -4.52 5.26 -8.32
CA GLY A 137 -3.73 6.49 -8.21
C GLY A 137 -4.58 7.67 -7.78
N ASP A 138 -5.74 7.89 -8.43
CA ASP A 138 -6.68 8.94 -8.04
C ASP A 138 -7.23 8.75 -6.62
N ALA A 139 -7.48 7.49 -6.24
CA ALA A 139 -7.97 7.15 -4.91
C ALA A 139 -6.94 7.49 -3.81
N LEU A 140 -5.70 7.08 -4.00
CA LEU A 140 -4.61 7.37 -3.08
C LEU A 140 -4.30 8.87 -3.00
N PHE A 141 -4.40 9.57 -4.13
CA PHE A 141 -4.19 11.01 -4.19
C PHE A 141 -5.26 11.80 -3.41
N SER A 142 -6.43 11.23 -3.18
CA SER A 142 -7.43 11.84 -2.31
C SER A 142 -7.05 11.82 -0.83
N GLU A 143 -6.00 11.06 -0.46
CA GLU A 143 -5.56 10.88 0.91
C GLU A 143 -4.41 11.82 1.30
N GLN A 144 -4.08 11.82 2.57
CA GLN A 144 -3.24 12.83 3.21
C GLN A 144 -1.76 12.66 2.88
N SER A 145 -1.06 13.77 2.66
CA SER A 145 0.40 13.85 2.51
C SER A 145 0.97 13.03 1.36
N ILE A 146 0.16 12.76 0.33
CA ILE A 146 0.58 12.07 -0.89
C ILE A 146 0.63 13.09 -2.03
N VAL A 147 1.73 13.09 -2.75
CA VAL A 147 1.87 13.81 -4.02
C VAL A 147 1.72 12.80 -5.14
N MET A 148 0.82 13.02 -6.06
CA MET A 148 0.73 12.25 -7.28
C MET A 148 1.62 12.88 -8.35
N ASN A 149 2.45 12.07 -8.96
CA ASN A 149 3.23 12.42 -10.12
C ASN A 149 2.64 11.70 -11.33
N GLU A 150 2.22 12.46 -12.32
CA GLU A 150 1.81 11.94 -13.61
C GLU A 150 2.88 12.31 -14.64
N THR A 151 3.39 11.34 -15.36
CA THR A 151 4.39 11.56 -16.41
C THR A 151 3.74 11.90 -17.75
N MET A 152 4.51 12.39 -18.71
CA MET A 152 4.00 12.72 -20.06
C MET A 152 3.40 11.52 -20.80
N ASN A 153 3.79 10.31 -20.44
CA ASN A 153 3.23 9.07 -20.96
C ASN A 153 2.06 8.53 -20.13
N GLY A 154 1.45 9.37 -19.28
CA GLY A 154 0.27 9.06 -18.50
C GLY A 154 0.48 8.04 -17.37
N GLN A 155 1.73 7.75 -17.00
CA GLN A 155 2.05 6.90 -15.85
C GLN A 155 1.79 7.66 -14.57
N LYS A 156 0.99 7.09 -13.68
CA LYS A 156 0.69 7.65 -12.35
C LYS A 156 1.49 6.96 -11.28
N SER A 157 2.29 7.74 -10.57
CA SER A 157 3.05 7.31 -9.40
C SER A 157 2.82 8.24 -8.23
N ILE A 158 3.16 7.81 -7.04
CA ILE A 158 2.99 8.65 -5.83
C ILE A 158 4.31 8.82 -5.09
N SER A 159 4.37 9.92 -4.36
CA SER A 159 5.43 10.24 -3.41
C SER A 159 4.84 10.50 -2.03
N VAL A 160 5.57 10.13 -1.00
CA VAL A 160 5.24 10.40 0.39
C VAL A 160 6.37 11.20 1.01
N ARG A 161 6.04 12.30 1.72
CA ARG A 161 7.03 13.15 2.40
C ARG A 161 8.19 13.58 1.48
N ALA A 162 7.83 14.11 0.33
CA ALA A 162 8.77 14.62 -0.66
C ALA A 162 9.85 13.61 -1.14
N SER A 163 9.57 12.31 -1.07
CA SER A 163 10.42 11.28 -1.66
C SER A 163 10.32 11.29 -3.18
N ALA A 164 11.28 10.68 -3.86
CA ALA A 164 11.11 10.37 -5.26
C ALA A 164 10.14 9.17 -5.43
N PRO A 165 9.36 9.11 -6.53
CA PRO A 165 8.44 7.99 -6.78
C PRO A 165 9.14 6.63 -6.81
N GLU A 166 10.40 6.59 -7.27
CA GLU A 166 11.26 5.41 -7.34
C GLU A 166 11.65 4.86 -5.96
N GLU A 167 11.50 5.68 -4.91
CA GLU A 167 11.75 5.27 -3.53
C GLU A 167 10.57 4.53 -2.90
N MET A 168 9.40 4.49 -3.56
CA MET A 168 8.23 3.79 -3.07
C MET A 168 8.35 2.28 -3.28
N ILE A 169 7.87 1.52 -2.30
CA ILE A 169 7.77 0.06 -2.40
C ILE A 169 6.30 -0.35 -2.46
N TYR A 170 5.98 -1.19 -3.42
CA TYR A 170 4.64 -1.71 -3.62
C TYR A 170 4.61 -3.19 -3.31
N LEU A 171 3.70 -3.59 -2.42
CA LEU A 171 3.51 -4.97 -1.99
C LEU A 171 2.12 -5.46 -2.42
N TYR A 172 2.02 -6.74 -2.70
CA TYR A 172 0.78 -7.47 -2.93
C TYR A 172 0.69 -8.63 -1.93
N ASP A 173 -0.24 -8.58 -1.00
CA ASP A 173 -0.29 -9.49 0.17
C ASP A 173 1.04 -9.61 0.92
N GLY A 174 1.76 -8.48 1.02
CA GLY A 174 3.05 -8.37 1.68
C GLY A 174 4.26 -8.87 0.87
N ILE A 175 4.12 -9.14 -0.43
CA ILE A 175 5.18 -9.56 -1.34
C ILE A 175 5.45 -8.42 -2.33
N ARG A 176 6.70 -8.04 -2.52
CA ARG A 176 7.08 -6.92 -3.37
C ARG A 176 6.76 -7.20 -4.85
N ILE A 177 6.07 -6.26 -5.51
CA ILE A 177 5.66 -6.36 -6.93
C ILE A 177 6.32 -5.33 -7.85
N ASN A 178 6.87 -4.22 -7.32
CA ASN A 178 7.69 -3.37 -8.16
C ASN A 178 9.10 -3.96 -8.29
N THR A 179 9.56 -4.08 -9.53
CA THR A 179 10.86 -4.70 -9.82
C THR A 179 12.01 -3.83 -9.35
N LEU A 180 13.17 -4.43 -9.18
CA LEU A 180 14.42 -3.72 -8.98
C LEU A 180 15.02 -3.25 -10.32
N GLY A 181 14.41 -3.66 -11.43
CA GLY A 181 14.74 -3.20 -12.80
C GLY A 181 14.23 -1.80 -13.02
N ASP A 182 12.91 -1.62 -12.83
CA ASP A 182 12.25 -0.32 -12.84
C ASP A 182 11.29 -0.25 -11.64
N PRO A 183 11.59 0.54 -10.60
CA PRO A 183 10.78 0.60 -9.41
C PRO A 183 9.50 1.43 -9.58
N LEU A 184 9.36 2.19 -10.67
CA LEU A 184 8.15 2.93 -10.96
C LEU A 184 7.00 1.98 -11.27
N LEU A 185 5.99 1.95 -10.39
CA LEU A 185 4.76 1.22 -10.62
C LEU A 185 3.67 2.18 -11.07
N ASP A 186 3.04 1.88 -12.20
CA ASP A 186 1.90 2.67 -12.69
C ASP A 186 0.63 2.29 -11.94
N LEU A 187 0.17 3.17 -11.07
CA LEU A 187 -1.05 2.95 -10.27
C LEU A 187 -2.34 3.03 -11.08
N SER A 188 -2.29 3.59 -12.29
CA SER A 188 -3.46 3.69 -13.17
C SER A 188 -3.94 2.32 -13.68
N ILE A 189 -3.04 1.32 -13.70
CA ILE A 189 -3.35 -0.02 -14.20
C ILE A 189 -4.06 -0.93 -13.18
N PHE A 190 -4.24 -0.49 -11.92
CA PHE A 190 -4.87 -1.31 -10.89
C PHE A 190 -6.33 -0.94 -10.68
N SER A 191 -7.20 -1.96 -10.55
CA SER A 191 -8.61 -1.80 -10.20
C SER A 191 -8.82 -1.99 -8.69
N ALA A 192 -9.68 -1.15 -8.11
CA ALA A 192 -10.08 -1.28 -6.71
C ALA A 192 -10.87 -2.57 -6.42
N SER A 193 -11.53 -3.16 -7.42
CA SER A 193 -12.39 -4.35 -7.26
C SER A 193 -11.62 -5.61 -6.83
N GLY A 194 -10.31 -5.71 -7.16
CA GLY A 194 -9.44 -6.83 -6.81
C GLY A 194 -8.91 -6.82 -5.39
N PHE A 195 -9.14 -5.75 -4.65
CA PHE A 195 -8.56 -5.57 -3.32
C PHE A 195 -9.65 -5.50 -2.24
N SER A 196 -9.35 -6.00 -1.06
CA SER A 196 -10.14 -5.79 0.15
C SER A 196 -9.73 -4.53 0.90
N GLY A 197 -8.53 -4.04 0.65
CA GLY A 197 -7.98 -2.81 1.22
C GLY A 197 -6.62 -2.46 0.65
N ILE A 198 -6.19 -1.24 0.89
CA ILE A 198 -4.86 -0.74 0.54
C ILE A 198 -4.27 -0.12 1.81
N GLU A 199 -3.08 -0.56 2.17
CA GLU A 199 -2.34 -0.01 3.30
C GLU A 199 -1.25 0.93 2.77
N LEU A 200 -1.20 2.13 3.31
CA LEU A 200 -0.11 3.07 3.10
C LEU A 200 0.67 3.22 4.40
N VAL A 201 1.94 2.85 4.37
CA VAL A 201 2.87 3.01 5.49
C VAL A 201 3.83 4.15 5.16
N LYS A 202 3.89 5.14 6.05
CA LYS A 202 4.85 6.24 5.94
C LYS A 202 6.13 5.87 6.68
N GLY A 203 7.22 5.76 5.95
CA GLY A 203 8.51 5.32 6.50
C GLY A 203 8.78 3.82 6.29
N GLY A 204 9.83 3.31 6.91
CA GLY A 204 10.27 1.94 6.71
C GLY A 204 9.38 0.91 7.41
N HIS A 205 9.31 -0.27 6.82
CA HIS A 205 8.60 -1.43 7.33
C HIS A 205 9.53 -2.64 7.39
N GLU A 206 9.27 -3.59 8.29
CA GLU A 206 10.14 -4.76 8.46
C GLU A 206 10.32 -5.63 7.21
N LYS A 207 9.30 -5.70 6.35
CA LYS A 207 9.36 -6.45 5.09
C LYS A 207 10.08 -5.70 3.98
N ALA A 208 10.20 -4.39 4.12
CA ALA A 208 10.84 -3.55 3.14
C ALA A 208 11.30 -2.26 3.81
N LEU A 209 12.50 -2.28 4.39
CA LEU A 209 13.15 -1.07 4.85
C LEU A 209 13.42 -0.20 3.63
N SER A 210 12.54 0.77 3.42
CA SER A 210 12.56 1.67 2.29
C SER A 210 12.96 3.07 2.71
N SER A 211 13.48 3.82 1.78
CA SER A 211 13.79 5.22 2.04
C SER A 211 12.55 6.11 2.18
N SER A 212 11.36 5.72 1.72
CA SER A 212 10.20 6.63 1.73
C SER A 212 8.91 6.06 2.31
N GLY A 213 8.35 5.03 1.71
CA GLY A 213 7.08 4.47 2.14
C GLY A 213 6.69 3.22 1.36
N ILE A 214 5.64 2.58 1.85
CA ILE A 214 5.17 1.32 1.31
C ILE A 214 3.68 1.41 1.06
N ILE A 215 3.24 0.88 -0.08
CA ILE A 215 1.84 0.58 -0.37
C ILE A 215 1.69 -0.92 -0.41
N ASN A 216 0.79 -1.46 0.41
CA ASN A 216 0.45 -2.87 0.39
C ASN A 216 -0.99 -3.05 -0.11
N PHE A 217 -1.14 -3.71 -1.24
CA PHE A 217 -2.42 -4.12 -1.79
C PHE A 217 -2.85 -5.44 -1.14
N ILE A 218 -4.00 -5.43 -0.49
CA ILE A 218 -4.56 -6.60 0.16
C ILE A 218 -5.54 -7.25 -0.81
N PRO A 219 -5.24 -8.44 -1.36
CA PRO A 219 -6.10 -9.10 -2.33
C PRO A 219 -7.45 -9.47 -1.71
N LYS A 220 -8.50 -9.37 -2.50
CA LYS A 220 -9.84 -9.77 -2.09
C LYS A 220 -9.97 -11.29 -2.16
N LEU A 221 -10.02 -11.91 -0.98
CA LEU A 221 -10.23 -13.33 -0.78
C LEU A 221 -11.53 -13.53 0.02
N THR A 222 -12.63 -13.78 -0.70
CA THR A 222 -13.95 -13.97 -0.09
C THR A 222 -14.29 -15.45 -0.06
N TYR A 223 -14.45 -16.02 1.12
CA TYR A 223 -14.87 -17.42 1.33
C TYR A 223 -16.41 -17.51 1.33
N GLY A 224 -17.00 -17.16 0.21
CA GLY A 224 -18.45 -17.12 0.01
C GLY A 224 -18.77 -16.73 -1.42
N SER A 225 -20.05 -16.67 -1.74
CA SER A 225 -20.51 -16.24 -3.06
C SER A 225 -20.87 -14.77 -3.03
N SER A 226 -20.29 -14.00 -3.94
CA SER A 226 -20.63 -12.59 -4.13
C SER A 226 -20.29 -12.15 -5.53
N ALA A 227 -20.96 -11.11 -6.03
CA ALA A 227 -20.64 -10.51 -7.31
C ALA A 227 -20.81 -9.00 -7.24
N SER A 228 -20.02 -8.27 -8.00
CA SER A 228 -20.20 -6.82 -8.19
C SER A 228 -19.85 -6.43 -9.62
N PHE A 229 -20.55 -5.44 -10.11
CA PHE A 229 -20.30 -4.84 -11.40
C PHE A 229 -20.46 -3.31 -11.28
N THR A 230 -19.52 -2.59 -11.86
CA THR A 230 -19.55 -1.12 -11.90
C THR A 230 -19.33 -0.67 -13.33
N GLN A 231 -20.22 0.18 -13.84
CA GLN A 231 -20.10 0.85 -15.13
C GLN A 231 -19.81 2.33 -14.90
N GLN A 232 -18.86 2.86 -15.67
CA GLN A 232 -18.38 4.23 -15.54
C GLN A 232 -18.56 4.98 -16.86
N PHE A 233 -18.93 6.26 -16.77
CA PHE A 233 -19.05 7.18 -17.88
C PHE A 233 -18.53 8.55 -17.46
N GLY A 234 -17.95 9.31 -18.36
CA GLY A 234 -17.47 10.65 -18.01
C GLY A 234 -17.12 11.52 -19.21
N THR A 235 -16.62 12.71 -18.89
CA THR A 235 -16.11 13.66 -19.90
C THR A 235 -14.85 13.13 -20.57
N TYR A 236 -14.50 13.69 -21.72
CA TYR A 236 -13.29 13.33 -22.52
C TYR A 236 -13.23 11.85 -22.88
N ASN A 237 -14.36 11.31 -23.37
CA ASN A 237 -14.47 9.89 -23.75
C ASN A 237 -14.14 8.92 -22.62
N TYR A 238 -14.23 9.38 -21.35
CA TYR A 238 -14.04 8.49 -20.23
C TYR A 238 -15.16 7.45 -20.19
N GLY A 239 -14.79 6.21 -20.17
CA GLY A 239 -15.69 5.09 -20.02
C GLY A 239 -14.94 3.86 -19.52
N GLY A 240 -15.62 3.02 -18.77
CA GLY A 240 -15.02 1.79 -18.27
C GLY A 240 -15.98 0.94 -17.49
N PHE A 241 -15.57 -0.27 -17.19
CA PHE A 241 -16.28 -1.17 -16.29
C PHE A 241 -15.32 -1.95 -15.42
N ASP A 242 -15.80 -2.37 -14.26
CA ASP A 242 -15.14 -3.32 -13.37
C ASP A 242 -16.13 -4.39 -12.92
N GLY A 243 -15.79 -5.65 -13.11
CA GLY A 243 -16.55 -6.82 -12.69
C GLY A 243 -15.76 -7.67 -11.70
N PHE A 244 -16.42 -8.13 -10.66
CA PHE A 244 -15.87 -9.06 -9.66
C PHE A 244 -16.86 -10.18 -9.39
N GLY A 245 -16.36 -11.40 -9.25
CA GLY A 245 -17.12 -12.56 -8.80
C GLY A 245 -16.34 -13.40 -7.82
N SER A 246 -17.02 -13.96 -6.84
CA SER A 246 -16.47 -14.96 -5.93
C SER A 246 -17.40 -16.13 -5.74
N ILE A 247 -16.82 -17.30 -5.64
CA ILE A 247 -17.51 -18.57 -5.30
C ILE A 247 -16.64 -19.28 -4.28
N GLY A 248 -17.23 -19.71 -3.19
CA GLY A 248 -16.43 -20.36 -2.17
C GLY A 248 -17.24 -21.04 -1.08
N SER A 249 -16.49 -21.74 -0.24
CA SER A 249 -16.94 -22.36 1.00
C SER A 249 -15.98 -21.93 2.10
N SER A 250 -16.17 -22.41 3.32
CA SER A 250 -15.24 -22.16 4.43
C SER A 250 -13.79 -22.63 4.18
N LEU A 251 -13.60 -23.59 3.26
CA LEU A 251 -12.29 -24.18 2.99
C LEU A 251 -11.68 -23.73 1.66
N VAL A 252 -12.50 -23.36 0.68
CA VAL A 252 -12.03 -22.98 -0.66
C VAL A 252 -12.68 -21.68 -1.08
N SER A 253 -11.89 -20.80 -1.63
CA SER A 253 -12.31 -19.50 -2.15
C SER A 253 -11.73 -19.31 -3.55
N LEU A 254 -12.60 -19.08 -4.54
CA LEU A 254 -12.22 -18.68 -5.88
C LEU A 254 -12.79 -17.30 -6.17
N ASN A 255 -11.92 -16.35 -6.44
CA ASN A 255 -12.28 -14.96 -6.73
C ASN A 255 -11.66 -14.56 -8.06
N GLY A 256 -12.34 -13.73 -8.81
CA GLY A 256 -11.81 -13.22 -10.07
C GLY A 256 -12.50 -11.93 -10.48
N GLY A 257 -11.84 -11.18 -11.32
CA GLY A 257 -12.40 -9.95 -11.86
C GLY A 257 -11.71 -9.51 -13.14
N ILE A 258 -12.46 -8.70 -13.87
CA ILE A 258 -12.03 -8.06 -15.11
C ILE A 258 -12.47 -6.61 -15.10
N GLY A 259 -11.69 -5.76 -15.72
CA GLY A 259 -12.04 -4.35 -15.91
C GLY A 259 -11.35 -3.78 -17.13
N GLU A 260 -12.00 -2.81 -17.72
CA GLU A 260 -11.45 -1.98 -18.80
C GLU A 260 -11.80 -0.52 -18.53
N GLY A 261 -10.95 0.37 -19.01
CA GLY A 261 -11.23 1.78 -18.95
C GLY A 261 -10.45 2.55 -20.00
N GLN A 262 -11.02 3.64 -20.45
CA GLN A 262 -10.33 4.58 -21.33
C GLN A 262 -10.67 6.01 -20.94
N PHE A 263 -9.74 6.91 -21.17
CA PHE A 263 -9.96 8.34 -21.06
C PHE A 263 -9.08 9.10 -22.05
N SER A 264 -9.49 10.33 -22.35
CA SER A 264 -8.71 11.23 -23.20
C SER A 264 -8.35 12.48 -22.42
N GLN A 265 -7.33 13.20 -22.91
CA GLN A 265 -6.94 14.51 -22.38
C GLN A 265 -6.83 15.51 -23.51
N ILE A 266 -7.05 16.78 -23.17
CA ILE A 266 -7.07 17.89 -24.14
C ILE A 266 -6.00 18.88 -23.73
N TYR A 267 -5.14 19.28 -24.66
CA TYR A 267 -4.26 20.42 -24.47
C TYR A 267 -5.05 21.70 -24.35
N ILE A 268 -4.58 22.67 -23.56
CA ILE A 268 -5.31 23.95 -23.36
C ILE A 268 -5.53 24.70 -24.69
N ASP A 269 -4.63 24.56 -25.66
CA ASP A 269 -4.68 25.18 -26.97
C ASP A 269 -5.38 24.33 -28.06
N ALA A 270 -5.96 23.17 -27.66
CA ALA A 270 -6.62 22.26 -28.59
C ALA A 270 -8.14 22.25 -28.42
N GLU A 271 -8.86 22.01 -29.52
CA GLU A 271 -10.33 21.86 -29.52
C GLU A 271 -10.79 20.39 -29.31
N LYS A 272 -9.91 19.44 -29.56
CA LYS A 272 -10.20 17.99 -29.50
C LYS A 272 -9.19 17.25 -28.64
N PRO A 273 -9.57 16.10 -28.09
CA PRO A 273 -8.61 15.24 -27.39
C PRO A 273 -7.48 14.78 -28.32
N GLU A 274 -6.26 14.97 -27.88
CA GLU A 274 -5.06 14.54 -28.61
C GLU A 274 -4.25 13.49 -27.84
N ILE A 275 -4.64 13.21 -26.60
CA ILE A 275 -4.06 12.17 -25.77
C ILE A 275 -5.13 11.16 -25.42
N THR A 276 -4.85 9.89 -25.62
CA THR A 276 -5.75 8.79 -25.21
C THR A 276 -4.99 7.79 -24.35
N THR A 277 -5.69 7.28 -23.34
CA THR A 277 -5.18 6.22 -22.47
C THR A 277 -6.26 5.16 -22.32
N SER A 278 -5.89 3.90 -22.46
CA SER A 278 -6.77 2.76 -22.18
C SER A 278 -6.07 1.75 -21.27
N HIS A 279 -6.85 1.06 -20.44
CA HIS A 279 -6.32 0.02 -19.57
C HIS A 279 -7.21 -1.21 -19.58
N GLN A 280 -6.56 -2.36 -19.41
CA GLN A 280 -7.19 -3.66 -19.20
C GLN A 280 -6.66 -4.25 -17.90
N ARG A 281 -7.55 -4.86 -17.11
CA ARG A 281 -7.26 -5.37 -15.78
C ARG A 281 -7.91 -6.71 -15.60
N GLN A 282 -7.13 -7.69 -15.17
CA GLN A 282 -7.62 -9.05 -14.90
C GLN A 282 -6.93 -9.55 -13.65
N PHE A 283 -7.67 -10.24 -12.80
CA PHE A 283 -7.09 -10.91 -11.64
C PHE A 283 -7.84 -12.19 -11.29
N GLY A 284 -7.12 -13.09 -10.62
CA GLY A 284 -7.69 -14.33 -10.09
C GLY A 284 -7.00 -14.69 -8.78
N HIS A 285 -7.79 -15.06 -7.77
CA HIS A 285 -7.30 -15.47 -6.47
C HIS A 285 -7.96 -16.80 -6.06
N LEU A 286 -7.14 -17.75 -5.67
CA LEU A 286 -7.58 -19.04 -5.12
C LEU A 286 -7.03 -19.14 -3.69
N GLY A 287 -7.91 -19.32 -2.72
CA GLY A 287 -7.57 -19.63 -1.33
C GLY A 287 -8.03 -21.04 -0.97
N ILE A 288 -7.17 -21.81 -0.34
CA ILE A 288 -7.49 -23.16 0.16
C ILE A 288 -7.05 -23.23 1.61
N LYS A 289 -7.98 -23.45 2.52
CA LYS A 289 -7.75 -23.62 3.95
C LYS A 289 -7.91 -25.08 4.35
N ASN A 290 -7.05 -25.52 5.25
CA ASN A 290 -7.13 -26.83 5.87
C ASN A 290 -7.53 -26.69 7.36
N ARG A 291 -8.09 -27.75 7.91
CA ARG A 291 -8.43 -27.86 9.35
C ARG A 291 -7.20 -27.77 10.29
N TYR A 292 -5.99 -27.89 9.76
CA TYR A 292 -4.73 -27.82 10.49
C TYR A 292 -4.09 -26.42 10.46
N ASN A 293 -4.87 -25.36 10.29
CA ASN A 293 -4.37 -23.98 10.20
C ASN A 293 -3.34 -23.75 9.09
N LEU A 294 -3.48 -24.51 8.01
CA LEU A 294 -2.67 -24.36 6.81
C LEU A 294 -3.53 -23.70 5.72
N GLU A 295 -3.05 -22.62 5.16
CA GLU A 295 -3.69 -21.89 4.08
C GLU A 295 -2.75 -21.79 2.88
N PHE A 296 -3.25 -22.13 1.70
CA PHE A 296 -2.59 -21.87 0.42
C PHE A 296 -3.32 -20.76 -0.30
N ARG A 297 -2.58 -19.78 -0.80
CA ARG A 297 -3.08 -18.70 -1.65
C ARG A 297 -2.34 -18.72 -2.97
N PHE A 298 -3.08 -18.75 -4.05
CA PHE A 298 -2.57 -18.54 -5.40
C PHE A 298 -3.24 -17.29 -5.95
N MET A 299 -2.45 -16.31 -6.29
CA MET A 299 -2.92 -15.00 -6.71
C MET A 299 -2.23 -14.64 -8.01
N GLY A 300 -3.01 -14.20 -8.99
CA GLY A 300 -2.47 -13.74 -10.25
C GLY A 300 -3.18 -12.49 -10.70
N PHE A 301 -2.47 -11.62 -11.39
CA PHE A 301 -3.07 -10.50 -12.10
C PHE A 301 -2.30 -10.20 -13.39
N LYS A 302 -3.07 -9.74 -14.37
CA LYS A 302 -2.56 -9.23 -15.64
C LYS A 302 -3.18 -7.87 -15.90
N ASN A 303 -2.35 -6.86 -15.99
CA ASN A 303 -2.76 -5.48 -16.20
C ASN A 303 -2.03 -4.91 -17.41
N GLY A 304 -2.78 -4.27 -18.29
CA GLY A 304 -2.23 -3.63 -19.49
C GLY A 304 -2.65 -2.17 -19.58
N LYS A 305 -1.82 -1.36 -20.21
CA LYS A 305 -2.08 0.05 -20.54
C LYS A 305 -1.55 0.39 -21.91
N GLN A 306 -2.32 1.18 -22.63
CA GLN A 306 -1.90 1.81 -23.88
C GLN A 306 -2.10 3.32 -23.76
N PHE A 307 -1.08 4.08 -24.06
CA PHE A 307 -1.07 5.53 -24.10
C PHE A 307 -0.66 5.98 -25.48
N GLN A 308 -1.38 6.95 -26.03
CA GLN A 308 -1.08 7.56 -27.32
C GLN A 308 -1.22 9.08 -27.24
N ASN A 309 -0.17 9.79 -27.62
CA ASN A 309 -0.19 11.23 -27.80
C ASN A 309 -0.08 11.54 -29.30
N TYR A 310 -1.20 11.92 -29.90
CA TYR A 310 -1.29 12.16 -31.34
C TYR A 310 -0.56 13.44 -31.79
N ARG A 311 -0.35 14.41 -30.89
CA ARG A 311 0.38 15.65 -31.19
C ARG A 311 1.88 15.40 -31.34
N THR A 312 2.44 14.62 -30.45
CA THR A 312 3.89 14.35 -30.41
C THR A 312 4.27 13.06 -31.12
N GLY A 313 3.30 12.20 -31.47
CA GLY A 313 3.55 10.86 -32.03
C GLY A 313 4.04 9.85 -31.00
N ASN A 314 4.10 10.20 -29.70
CA ASN A 314 4.59 9.31 -28.67
C ASN A 314 3.52 8.29 -28.26
N SER A 315 3.91 7.04 -28.08
CA SER A 315 3.07 5.98 -27.55
C SER A 315 3.79 5.15 -26.52
N VAL A 316 3.02 4.62 -25.56
CA VAL A 316 3.52 3.70 -24.54
C VAL A 316 2.54 2.55 -24.38
N SER A 317 3.05 1.34 -24.40
CA SER A 317 2.32 0.13 -24.02
C SER A 317 3.03 -0.52 -22.84
N ILE A 318 2.28 -0.87 -21.81
CA ILE A 318 2.76 -1.57 -20.62
C ILE A 318 1.88 -2.79 -20.40
N ASP A 319 2.49 -3.94 -20.22
CA ASP A 319 1.84 -5.17 -19.80
C ASP A 319 2.58 -5.72 -18.58
N MET A 320 1.83 -5.98 -17.51
CA MET A 320 2.34 -6.51 -16.25
C MET A 320 1.61 -7.80 -15.90
N GLU A 321 2.35 -8.88 -15.77
CA GLU A 321 1.83 -10.17 -15.33
C GLU A 321 2.53 -10.62 -14.05
N ASN A 322 1.73 -11.02 -13.05
CA ASN A 322 2.25 -11.51 -11.78
C ASN A 322 1.51 -12.78 -11.36
N ILE A 323 2.26 -13.75 -10.88
CA ILE A 323 1.74 -14.98 -10.27
C ILE A 323 2.44 -15.13 -8.92
N ILE A 324 1.65 -15.21 -7.86
CA ILE A 324 2.11 -15.32 -6.49
C ILE A 324 1.51 -16.59 -5.87
N GLY A 325 2.37 -17.47 -5.38
CA GLY A 325 2.00 -18.60 -4.53
C GLY A 325 2.42 -18.33 -3.09
N LYS A 326 1.53 -18.57 -2.13
CA LYS A 326 1.81 -18.37 -0.71
C LYS A 326 1.25 -19.53 0.10
N MET A 327 2.06 -20.08 0.98
CA MET A 327 1.67 -21.07 1.98
C MET A 327 1.83 -20.46 3.36
N ILE A 328 0.77 -20.49 4.15
CA ILE A 328 0.70 -19.91 5.49
C ILE A 328 0.35 -21.03 6.46
N HIS A 329 1.17 -21.22 7.48
CA HIS A 329 0.87 -22.12 8.58
C HIS A 329 0.87 -21.34 9.90
N SER A 330 -0.30 -21.22 10.51
CA SER A 330 -0.46 -20.56 11.81
C SER A 330 -0.41 -21.60 12.93
N SER A 331 0.55 -21.44 13.84
CA SER A 331 0.72 -22.38 14.96
C SER A 331 -0.37 -22.20 16.01
N PRO A 332 -0.93 -23.29 16.58
CA PRO A 332 -1.89 -23.21 17.68
C PRO A 332 -1.37 -22.51 18.94
N ILE A 333 -0.06 -22.50 19.16
CA ILE A 333 0.61 -21.85 20.28
C ILE A 333 1.04 -20.41 19.99
N GLY A 334 0.54 -19.83 18.90
CA GLY A 334 0.94 -18.53 18.35
C GLY A 334 2.18 -18.62 17.48
N GLY A 335 2.29 -17.65 16.56
CA GLY A 335 3.33 -17.60 15.55
C GLY A 335 2.87 -18.13 14.20
N GLU A 336 3.59 -17.70 13.17
CA GLU A 336 3.24 -17.98 11.78
C GLU A 336 4.49 -18.35 10.98
N ILE A 337 4.33 -19.28 10.05
CA ILE A 337 5.33 -19.63 9.06
C ILE A 337 4.74 -19.39 7.69
N ILE A 338 5.41 -18.60 6.88
CA ILE A 338 5.00 -18.27 5.53
C ILE A 338 6.10 -18.68 4.57
N PHE A 339 5.74 -19.36 3.49
CA PHE A 339 6.58 -19.50 2.31
C PHE A 339 5.88 -18.88 1.12
N PHE A 340 6.62 -18.23 0.25
CA PHE A 340 6.05 -17.64 -0.95
C PHE A 340 6.99 -17.77 -2.16
N GLY A 341 6.37 -17.74 -3.33
CA GLY A 341 7.04 -17.61 -4.61
C GLY A 341 6.36 -16.56 -5.47
N LEU A 342 7.13 -15.85 -6.25
CA LEU A 342 6.69 -14.81 -7.20
C LEU A 342 7.27 -15.11 -8.57
N LEU A 343 6.42 -15.08 -9.59
CA LEU A 343 6.79 -15.02 -10.99
C LEU A 343 6.22 -13.73 -11.56
N GLN A 344 7.05 -12.91 -12.16
CA GLN A 344 6.66 -11.61 -12.69
C GLN A 344 7.27 -11.39 -14.05
N ASN A 345 6.44 -10.91 -14.99
CA ASN A 345 6.84 -10.46 -16.30
C ASN A 345 6.26 -9.07 -16.57
N ASN A 346 7.11 -8.09 -16.77
CA ASN A 346 6.73 -6.72 -17.11
C ASN A 346 7.28 -6.38 -18.47
N LEU A 347 6.41 -6.08 -19.42
CA LEU A 347 6.74 -5.65 -20.77
C LEU A 347 6.39 -4.17 -20.92
N GLY A 348 7.28 -3.40 -21.49
CA GLY A 348 7.08 -2.00 -21.82
C GLY A 348 7.56 -1.71 -23.23
N ILE A 349 6.75 -0.99 -24.01
CA ILE A 349 7.13 -0.48 -25.32
C ILE A 349 6.90 1.03 -25.30
N GLU A 350 7.94 1.79 -25.51
CA GLU A 350 7.86 3.25 -25.66
C GLU A 350 8.33 3.61 -27.05
N SER A 351 7.47 4.24 -27.84
CA SER A 351 7.79 4.71 -29.19
C SER A 351 7.66 6.22 -29.28
N THR A 352 8.64 6.83 -29.88
CA THR A 352 8.66 8.24 -30.25
C THR A 352 8.86 8.36 -31.76
N ASN A 353 8.83 9.56 -32.32
CA ASN A 353 9.15 9.78 -33.72
C ASN A 353 10.60 9.45 -34.09
N SER A 354 11.48 9.28 -33.10
CA SER A 354 12.92 9.12 -33.30
C SER A 354 13.46 7.74 -32.93
N TYR A 355 12.82 7.03 -31.99
CA TYR A 355 13.27 5.73 -31.50
C TYR A 355 12.15 4.92 -30.90
N THR A 356 12.34 3.62 -30.83
CA THR A 356 11.49 2.68 -30.06
C THR A 356 12.33 1.95 -29.03
N ILE A 357 11.85 1.90 -27.79
CA ILE A 357 12.45 1.14 -26.71
C ILE A 357 11.49 0.01 -26.34
N ASN A 358 11.97 -1.22 -26.41
CA ASN A 358 11.30 -2.37 -25.81
C ASN A 358 12.02 -2.70 -24.51
N LYS A 359 11.26 -2.94 -23.48
CA LYS A 359 11.75 -3.30 -22.16
C LYS A 359 11.04 -4.54 -21.65
N GLU A 360 11.81 -5.47 -21.12
CA GLU A 360 11.30 -6.67 -20.49
C GLU A 360 12.01 -6.91 -19.16
N ASP A 361 11.24 -7.00 -18.08
CA ASP A 361 11.71 -7.36 -16.74
C ASP A 361 11.12 -8.72 -16.35
N LEU A 362 11.95 -9.74 -16.27
CA LEU A 362 11.61 -11.07 -15.77
C LEU A 362 12.13 -11.23 -14.33
N ASN A 363 11.24 -11.36 -13.36
CA ASN A 363 11.61 -11.51 -11.96
C ASN A 363 11.04 -12.80 -11.38
N ASN A 364 11.92 -13.61 -10.81
CA ASN A 364 11.59 -14.82 -10.07
C ASN A 364 12.01 -14.65 -8.63
N GLY A 365 11.04 -14.60 -7.73
CA GLY A 365 11.28 -14.42 -6.30
C GLY A 365 10.81 -15.60 -5.49
N PHE A 366 11.50 -15.87 -4.40
CA PHE A 366 11.02 -16.78 -3.36
C PHE A 366 11.44 -16.28 -2.00
N GLY A 367 10.68 -16.64 -0.98
CA GLY A 367 11.04 -16.23 0.38
C GLY A 367 10.23 -16.96 1.43
N PHE A 368 10.61 -16.66 2.66
CA PHE A 368 9.94 -17.19 3.83
C PHE A 368 9.86 -16.14 4.93
N SER A 369 8.90 -16.32 5.83
CA SER A 369 8.75 -15.57 7.07
C SER A 369 8.49 -16.55 8.20
N PHE A 370 9.18 -16.38 9.29
CA PHE A 370 8.97 -17.13 10.52
C PHE A 370 8.71 -16.16 11.66
N GLU A 371 7.60 -16.32 12.33
CA GLU A 371 7.16 -15.50 13.44
C GLU A 371 6.92 -16.36 14.66
N LYS A 372 7.41 -15.94 15.82
CA LYS A 372 7.25 -16.66 17.07
C LYS A 372 7.02 -15.71 18.25
N PRO A 373 5.92 -15.86 18.99
CA PRO A 373 5.76 -15.16 20.26
C PRO A 373 6.71 -15.71 21.32
N ILE A 374 7.36 -14.81 22.07
CA ILE A 374 8.28 -15.11 23.17
C ILE A 374 7.81 -14.30 24.38
N ARG A 375 6.97 -14.87 25.23
CA ARG A 375 6.32 -14.18 26.35
C ARG A 375 5.55 -12.94 25.89
N SER A 376 5.97 -11.73 26.27
CA SER A 376 5.40 -10.45 25.88
C SER A 376 6.10 -9.81 24.67
N ALA A 377 6.84 -10.60 23.91
CA ALA A 377 7.54 -10.13 22.74
C ALA A 377 7.23 -11.02 21.53
N MET A 378 7.41 -10.47 20.33
CA MET A 378 7.33 -11.17 19.08
C MET A 378 8.71 -11.10 18.39
N ALA A 379 9.25 -12.25 18.04
CA ALA A 379 10.43 -12.33 17.20
C ALA A 379 10.03 -12.78 15.82
N LYS A 380 10.58 -12.14 14.78
CA LYS A 380 10.29 -12.45 13.41
C LYS A 380 11.57 -12.47 12.59
N PHE A 381 11.63 -13.41 11.67
CA PHE A 381 12.72 -13.55 10.72
C PHE A 381 12.18 -13.78 9.32
N ASN A 382 12.60 -12.94 8.37
CA ASN A 382 12.22 -13.03 6.97
C ASN A 382 13.48 -13.25 6.14
N GLY A 383 13.34 -14.03 5.09
CA GLY A 383 14.36 -14.18 4.07
C GLY A 383 13.69 -14.19 2.70
N GLU A 384 14.25 -13.45 1.75
CA GLU A 384 13.79 -13.48 0.36
C GLU A 384 14.96 -13.35 -0.60
N THR A 385 14.82 -13.96 -1.76
CA THR A 385 15.76 -13.83 -2.87
C THR A 385 15.00 -13.61 -4.16
N ASN A 386 15.44 -12.63 -4.93
CA ASN A 386 14.90 -12.28 -6.23
C ASN A 386 15.98 -12.41 -7.29
N TYR A 387 15.62 -13.05 -8.40
CA TYR A 387 16.43 -13.19 -9.61
C TYR A 387 15.75 -12.39 -10.70
N LEU A 388 16.31 -11.24 -11.03
CA LEU A 388 15.80 -10.33 -12.04
C LEU A 388 16.69 -10.38 -13.28
N THR A 389 16.06 -10.49 -14.44
CA THR A 389 16.69 -10.23 -15.74
C THR A 389 15.96 -9.06 -16.37
N SER A 390 16.66 -8.00 -16.69
CA SER A 390 16.15 -6.85 -17.43
C SER A 390 16.77 -6.80 -18.80
N ASN A 391 15.93 -6.69 -19.82
CA ASN A 391 16.31 -6.56 -21.21
C ASN A 391 15.79 -5.23 -21.77
N TRP A 392 16.65 -4.47 -22.42
CA TRP A 392 16.28 -3.24 -23.15
C TRP A 392 16.74 -3.36 -24.58
N ASP A 393 15.81 -3.26 -25.52
CA ASP A 393 16.09 -3.16 -26.93
C ASP A 393 15.81 -1.72 -27.40
N ILE A 394 16.81 -1.06 -27.94
CA ILE A 394 16.65 0.24 -28.57
C ILE A 394 17.09 0.12 -30.00
N ASP A 395 16.10 0.21 -30.91
CA ASP A 395 16.32 0.00 -32.37
C ASP A 395 17.05 -1.33 -32.63
N SER A 396 18.37 -1.28 -32.88
CA SER A 396 19.20 -2.45 -33.17
C SER A 396 20.14 -2.87 -32.02
N LEU A 397 20.05 -2.22 -30.87
CA LEU A 397 20.93 -2.46 -29.73
C LEU A 397 20.14 -3.17 -28.61
N THR A 398 20.66 -4.29 -28.15
CA THR A 398 20.09 -5.08 -27.03
C THR A 398 21.01 -5.06 -25.84
N PHE A 399 20.44 -4.81 -24.67
CA PHE A 399 21.13 -4.78 -23.38
C PHE A 399 20.45 -5.71 -22.40
N ILE A 400 21.19 -6.64 -21.85
CA ILE A 400 20.68 -7.58 -20.86
C ILE A 400 21.50 -7.42 -19.58
N THR A 401 20.82 -7.30 -18.46
CA THR A 401 21.45 -7.23 -17.14
C THR A 401 20.71 -8.12 -16.16
N LYS A 402 21.44 -8.81 -15.32
CA LYS A 402 20.89 -9.68 -14.28
C LYS A 402 21.20 -9.10 -12.92
N ARG A 403 20.22 -9.09 -12.03
CA ARG A 403 20.38 -8.75 -10.60
C ARG A 403 19.93 -9.92 -9.74
N VAL A 404 20.78 -10.32 -8.83
CA VAL A 404 20.42 -11.22 -7.72
C VAL A 404 20.38 -10.38 -6.46
N ASN A 405 19.25 -10.39 -5.75
CA ASN A 405 19.09 -9.66 -4.50
C ASN A 405 18.56 -10.60 -3.42
N SER A 406 19.35 -10.82 -2.39
CA SER A 406 18.96 -11.61 -1.21
C SER A 406 18.86 -10.71 0.01
N ILE A 407 17.71 -10.76 0.68
CA ILE A 407 17.38 -9.91 1.84
C ILE A 407 17.09 -10.81 3.03
N PHE A 408 17.73 -10.53 4.15
CA PHE A 408 17.47 -11.19 5.44
C PHE A 408 17.12 -10.14 6.46
N THR A 409 15.94 -10.25 7.07
CA THR A 409 15.44 -9.28 8.04
C THR A 409 15.06 -9.98 9.34
N GLY A 410 15.62 -9.51 10.43
CA GLY A 410 15.24 -9.89 11.79
C GLY A 410 14.49 -8.74 12.47
N SER A 411 13.40 -9.03 13.15
CA SER A 411 12.73 -8.04 13.98
C SER A 411 12.36 -8.61 15.35
N PHE A 412 12.38 -7.72 16.33
CA PHE A 412 11.97 -8.01 17.69
C PHE A 412 11.06 -6.89 18.18
N GLU A 413 9.88 -7.25 18.64
CA GLU A 413 8.86 -6.31 19.08
C GLU A 413 8.33 -6.70 20.46
N LEU A 414 8.25 -5.73 21.38
CA LEU A 414 7.55 -5.88 22.66
C LEU A 414 6.08 -5.59 22.43
N VAL A 415 5.24 -6.61 22.61
CA VAL A 415 3.79 -6.52 22.51
C VAL A 415 3.19 -6.48 23.89
N GLN A 416 2.67 -5.34 24.30
CA GLN A 416 1.96 -5.21 25.57
C GLN A 416 0.47 -4.98 25.33
N PRO A 417 -0.40 -5.72 26.06
CA PRO A 417 -1.83 -5.46 25.99
C PRO A 417 -2.13 -4.05 26.52
N GLU A 418 -3.04 -3.36 25.87
CA GLU A 418 -3.43 -2.01 26.25
C GLU A 418 -4.16 -2.04 27.60
N ARG A 419 -3.69 -1.25 28.56
CA ARG A 419 -4.36 -1.08 29.84
C ARG A 419 -5.49 -0.07 29.68
N ASN A 420 -6.56 -0.24 30.40
CA ASN A 420 -7.71 0.67 30.35
C ASN A 420 -7.41 2.07 30.91
N GLN A 421 -6.37 2.24 31.71
CA GLN A 421 -5.96 3.52 32.30
C GLN A 421 -4.46 3.55 32.60
N GLY A 422 -3.89 4.76 32.62
CA GLY A 422 -2.53 5.02 33.01
C GLY A 422 -1.56 5.19 31.84
N ILE A 423 -0.28 5.25 32.15
CA ILE A 423 0.81 5.39 31.18
C ILE A 423 1.44 4.01 30.98
N GLN A 424 1.65 3.65 29.74
CA GLN A 424 2.32 2.41 29.37
C GLN A 424 3.22 2.58 28.16
N LEU A 425 4.32 1.85 28.14
CA LEU A 425 5.12 1.63 26.96
C LEU A 425 4.34 0.62 26.07
N LYS A 426 3.95 1.01 24.86
CA LYS A 426 3.10 0.14 24.05
C LYS A 426 3.90 -0.69 23.06
N ASP A 427 4.52 -0.05 22.10
CA ASP A 427 5.20 -0.74 21.02
C ASP A 427 6.68 -0.34 21.05
N VAL A 428 7.55 -1.31 21.17
CA VAL A 428 8.99 -1.12 20.99
C VAL A 428 9.46 -2.17 20.01
N LYS A 429 9.92 -1.74 18.86
CA LYS A 429 10.32 -2.61 17.76
C LYS A 429 11.72 -2.24 17.27
N ILE A 430 12.53 -3.25 17.08
CA ILE A 430 13.84 -3.16 16.45
C ILE A 430 13.81 -4.03 15.21
N VAL A 431 14.26 -3.49 14.10
CA VAL A 431 14.39 -4.20 12.82
C VAL A 431 15.82 -4.06 12.32
N LEU A 432 16.41 -5.16 11.91
CA LEU A 432 17.72 -5.22 11.29
C LEU A 432 17.60 -5.99 9.98
N SER A 433 18.16 -5.46 8.91
CA SER A 433 18.14 -6.10 7.60
C SER A 433 19.53 -6.12 6.98
N LYS A 434 19.83 -7.22 6.32
CA LYS A 434 21.05 -7.44 5.54
C LYS A 434 20.65 -7.73 4.10
N HIS A 435 21.30 -7.06 3.16
CA HIS A 435 21.08 -7.19 1.74
C HIS A 435 22.37 -7.59 1.05
N LEU A 436 22.29 -8.64 0.25
CA LEU A 436 23.38 -9.13 -0.59
C LEU A 436 22.93 -9.01 -2.03
N ILE A 437 23.57 -8.15 -2.80
CA ILE A 437 23.14 -7.80 -4.15
C ILE A 437 24.30 -7.99 -5.13
N SER A 438 24.00 -8.52 -6.31
CA SER A 438 24.95 -8.65 -7.40
C SER A 438 24.28 -8.26 -8.71
N ASP A 439 24.90 -7.34 -9.45
CA ASP A 439 24.54 -6.98 -10.81
C ASP A 439 25.55 -7.54 -11.78
N THR A 440 25.07 -8.26 -12.78
CA THR A 440 25.89 -8.86 -13.81
C THR A 440 25.39 -8.46 -15.18
N PRO A 441 26.06 -7.57 -15.92
CA PRO A 441 25.74 -7.27 -17.30
C PRO A 441 26.05 -8.47 -18.19
N ASP A 442 25.24 -8.68 -19.24
CA ASP A 442 25.45 -9.79 -20.18
C ASP A 442 26.17 -9.31 -21.46
N SER A 443 27.23 -9.96 -21.79
CA SER A 443 28.01 -10.21 -23.01
C SER A 443 28.35 -9.11 -24.02
N SER A 444 27.56 -8.12 -24.34
CA SER A 444 27.93 -7.07 -25.30
C SER A 444 28.64 -5.87 -24.68
N PHE A 445 28.67 -5.80 -23.36
CA PHE A 445 29.27 -4.72 -22.57
C PHE A 445 30.36 -5.21 -21.58
N ASP A 446 30.73 -6.48 -21.61
CA ASP A 446 31.76 -7.07 -20.74
C ASP A 446 33.11 -6.32 -20.74
N GLU A 447 33.40 -5.57 -21.80
CA GLU A 447 34.60 -4.72 -21.87
C GLU A 447 34.47 -3.39 -21.11
N ILE A 448 33.22 -2.99 -20.69
CA ILE A 448 32.96 -1.65 -20.15
C ILE A 448 32.37 -1.76 -18.70
N MET A 449 31.74 -2.86 -18.35
CA MET A 449 31.05 -3.03 -17.07
C MET A 449 31.40 -4.36 -16.40
N ASP A 450 32.05 -4.26 -15.25
CA ASP A 450 32.31 -5.41 -14.40
C ASP A 450 31.05 -5.77 -13.56
N THR A 451 31.03 -7.03 -13.11
CA THR A 451 30.06 -7.47 -12.09
C THR A 451 30.25 -6.64 -10.83
N GLU A 452 29.19 -6.02 -10.36
CA GLU A 452 29.20 -5.19 -9.17
C GLU A 452 28.39 -5.83 -8.05
N THR A 453 28.95 -5.80 -6.83
CA THR A 453 28.32 -6.43 -5.65
C THR A 453 28.22 -5.42 -4.52
N TRP A 454 27.09 -5.44 -3.80
CA TRP A 454 26.87 -4.64 -2.60
C TRP A 454 26.47 -5.54 -1.43
N ASP A 455 27.02 -5.20 -0.28
CA ASP A 455 26.75 -5.84 1.00
C ASP A 455 26.25 -4.76 1.97
N GLU A 456 24.94 -4.52 1.96
CA GLU A 456 24.31 -3.38 2.63
C GLU A 456 23.51 -3.81 3.85
N SER A 457 23.40 -2.91 4.82
CA SER A 457 22.62 -3.14 6.03
C SER A 457 21.71 -1.97 6.32
N SER A 458 20.50 -2.27 6.80
CA SER A 458 19.54 -1.27 7.28
C SER A 458 19.08 -1.59 8.68
N SER A 459 18.73 -0.56 9.44
CA SER A 459 18.20 -0.71 10.78
C SER A 459 17.07 0.27 11.03
N MET A 460 16.11 -0.13 11.86
CA MET A 460 15.01 0.73 12.30
C MET A 460 14.66 0.43 13.76
N PHE A 461 14.40 1.48 14.50
CA PHE A 461 13.84 1.44 15.84
C PHE A 461 12.54 2.24 15.85
N THR A 462 11.51 1.65 16.44
CA THR A 462 10.23 2.30 16.66
C THR A 462 9.83 2.15 18.11
N GLY A 463 9.32 3.22 18.71
CA GLY A 463 8.83 3.18 20.10
C GLY A 463 7.63 4.04 20.30
N SER A 464 6.69 3.61 21.15
CA SER A 464 5.54 4.43 21.54
C SER A 464 5.19 4.30 23.02
N ILE A 465 4.73 5.42 23.58
CA ILE A 465 4.19 5.52 24.93
C ILE A 465 2.74 5.98 24.81
N VAL A 466 1.84 5.24 25.42
CA VAL A 466 0.41 5.57 25.43
C VAL A 466 -0.01 5.94 26.85
N SER A 467 -0.73 7.05 26.96
CA SER A 467 -1.42 7.47 28.18
C SER A 467 -2.92 7.46 27.94
N ILE A 468 -3.65 6.71 28.74
CA ILE A 468 -5.12 6.65 28.69
C ILE A 468 -5.66 7.35 29.93
N MET A 469 -6.37 8.45 29.74
CA MET A 469 -6.99 9.27 30.79
C MET A 469 -8.45 9.48 30.45
N SER A 470 -9.35 8.85 31.17
CA SER A 470 -10.80 9.15 31.20
C SER A 470 -11.52 9.27 29.86
N GLN A 471 -11.22 8.59 28.81
CA GLN A 471 -11.78 8.65 27.45
C GLN A 471 -10.89 9.38 26.44
N LYS A 472 -9.70 9.83 26.82
CA LYS A 472 -8.71 10.38 25.92
C LYS A 472 -7.51 9.46 25.87
N ARG A 473 -7.05 9.20 24.67
CA ARG A 473 -5.83 8.44 24.39
C ARG A 473 -4.79 9.38 23.81
N ILE A 474 -3.68 9.52 24.50
CA ILE A 474 -2.53 10.31 24.04
C ILE A 474 -1.41 9.33 23.77
N MET A 475 -0.87 9.33 22.58
CA MET A 475 0.27 8.51 22.20
C MET A 475 1.41 9.39 21.72
N LEU A 476 2.58 9.20 22.32
CA LEU A 476 3.85 9.73 21.82
C LEU A 476 4.57 8.58 21.12
N TYR A 477 5.11 8.82 19.95
CA TYR A 477 5.86 7.83 19.20
C TYR A 477 7.12 8.41 18.59
N THR A 478 8.11 7.56 18.35
CA THR A 478 9.34 7.90 17.66
C THR A 478 9.77 6.78 16.72
N ASN A 479 10.32 7.15 15.58
CA ASN A 479 10.94 6.26 14.61
C ASN A 479 12.36 6.76 14.32
N LEU A 480 13.32 5.86 14.40
CA LEU A 480 14.73 6.10 14.09
C LEU A 480 15.16 5.05 13.07
N GLY A 481 15.91 5.41 12.08
CA GLY A 481 16.37 4.42 11.11
C GLY A 481 17.56 4.89 10.28
N ASN A 482 18.31 3.90 9.84
CA ASN A 482 19.30 4.02 8.79
C ASN A 482 18.89 3.06 7.69
N VAL A 483 18.59 3.58 6.52
CA VAL A 483 18.10 2.81 5.37
C VAL A 483 18.87 3.23 4.13
N PHE A 484 18.88 2.36 3.12
CA PHE A 484 19.52 2.66 1.86
C PHE A 484 18.59 2.34 0.68
N ARG A 485 18.88 2.95 -0.46
CA ARG A 485 18.27 2.69 -1.74
C ARG A 485 19.35 2.37 -2.76
N LEU A 486 19.24 1.21 -3.39
CA LEU A 486 20.07 0.88 -4.55
C LEU A 486 19.55 1.59 -5.80
N PRO A 487 20.42 2.06 -6.68
CA PRO A 487 19.99 2.45 -8.01
C PRO A 487 19.37 1.25 -8.72
N SER A 488 18.26 1.48 -9.40
CA SER A 488 17.61 0.46 -10.22
C SER A 488 18.46 0.08 -11.42
N LEU A 489 18.16 -1.05 -12.06
CA LEU A 489 18.86 -1.39 -13.31
C LEU A 489 18.56 -0.38 -14.40
N ASN A 490 17.34 0.15 -14.43
CA ASN A 490 16.98 1.23 -15.37
C ASN A 490 17.80 2.51 -15.13
N GLU A 491 18.02 2.92 -13.89
CA GLU A 491 18.85 4.08 -13.57
C GLU A 491 20.32 3.85 -13.92
N ARG A 492 20.84 2.64 -13.74
CA ARG A 492 22.23 2.33 -14.01
C ARG A 492 22.53 2.13 -15.51
N PHE A 493 21.65 1.46 -16.22
CA PHE A 493 21.97 0.92 -17.55
C PHE A 493 21.17 1.54 -18.70
N SER A 494 19.91 1.97 -18.51
CA SER A 494 19.08 2.49 -19.59
C SER A 494 19.61 3.81 -20.18
N ASN A 495 20.29 4.63 -19.39
CA ASN A 495 20.84 5.91 -19.86
C ASN A 495 22.15 5.75 -20.63
N HIS A 496 22.85 4.66 -20.47
CA HIS A 496 24.01 4.30 -21.28
C HIS A 496 23.67 4.23 -22.76
N ILE A 497 22.49 3.77 -23.05
CA ILE A 497 21.94 3.55 -24.37
C ILE A 497 21.62 4.87 -25.05
N ARG A 498 21.23 5.87 -24.28
CA ARG A 498 20.82 7.19 -24.78
C ARG A 498 21.99 8.17 -24.92
N SER A 499 23.11 7.86 -24.30
CA SER A 499 24.30 8.72 -24.28
C SER A 499 25.56 7.92 -24.65
N THR A 500 26.01 8.04 -25.86
CA THR A 500 27.17 7.32 -26.41
C THR A 500 28.51 7.63 -25.72
N ASN A 501 28.57 8.55 -24.74
CA ASN A 501 29.85 9.00 -24.20
C ASN A 501 29.94 9.15 -22.67
N GLN A 502 28.88 9.06 -21.91
CA GLN A 502 28.95 9.20 -20.44
C GLN A 502 27.82 8.41 -19.78
N GLY A 503 28.05 7.15 -19.55
CA GLY A 503 27.11 6.34 -18.79
C GLY A 503 27.06 6.72 -17.32
N THR A 504 25.91 6.45 -16.68
CA THR A 504 25.70 6.56 -15.23
C THR A 504 26.27 5.35 -14.48
N ILE A 505 27.34 4.75 -14.99
CA ILE A 505 27.99 3.52 -14.49
C ILE A 505 28.44 3.65 -13.04
N GLY A 506 28.69 4.87 -12.60
CA GLY A 506 29.17 5.17 -11.25
C GLY A 506 28.08 5.46 -10.22
N LEU A 507 26.79 5.14 -10.45
CA LEU A 507 25.78 5.33 -9.44
C LEU A 507 26.00 4.40 -8.25
N ILE A 508 26.16 5.00 -7.08
CA ILE A 508 26.32 4.32 -5.80
C ILE A 508 25.02 4.37 -5.01
N PRO A 509 24.87 3.48 -4.00
CA PRO A 509 23.69 3.50 -3.15
C PRO A 509 23.46 4.84 -2.46
N GLU A 510 22.19 5.23 -2.37
CA GLU A 510 21.72 6.35 -1.56
C GLU A 510 21.49 5.86 -0.14
N TYR A 511 21.96 6.61 0.85
CA TYR A 511 21.73 6.33 2.27
C TYR A 511 20.87 7.41 2.89
N LYS A 512 19.98 7.01 3.80
CA LYS A 512 19.12 7.94 4.53
C LYS A 512 19.13 7.61 6.03
N ASN A 513 19.55 8.59 6.82
CA ASN A 513 19.31 8.61 8.26
C ASN A 513 18.00 9.32 8.53
N GLN A 514 17.08 8.68 9.22
CA GLN A 514 15.76 9.20 9.50
C GLN A 514 15.48 9.29 10.99
N PHE A 515 14.90 10.41 11.37
CA PHE A 515 14.33 10.66 12.69
C PHE A 515 12.91 11.18 12.55
N GLU A 516 11.97 10.60 13.28
CA GLU A 516 10.61 11.07 13.38
C GLU A 516 10.14 11.02 14.82
N MET A 517 9.38 12.02 15.24
CA MET A 517 8.68 12.06 16.51
C MET A 517 7.26 12.59 16.27
N GLY A 518 6.29 12.01 16.95
CA GLY A 518 4.91 12.46 16.79
C GLY A 518 4.08 12.28 18.06
N ILE A 519 2.96 13.00 18.05
CA ILE A 519 1.92 12.93 19.06
C ILE A 519 0.58 12.66 18.39
N LYS A 520 -0.14 11.68 18.89
CA LYS A 520 -1.53 11.41 18.51
C LYS A 520 -2.42 11.57 19.72
N ILE A 521 -3.47 12.35 19.58
CA ILE A 521 -4.51 12.56 20.59
C ILE A 521 -5.84 12.16 19.97
N GLU A 522 -6.53 11.22 20.57
CA GLU A 522 -7.85 10.78 20.14
C GLU A 522 -8.75 10.54 21.34
N ASN A 523 -10.06 10.71 21.19
CA ASN A 523 -11.00 10.22 22.16
C ASN A 523 -11.40 8.78 21.80
N GLU A 524 -11.93 8.08 22.80
CA GLU A 524 -12.48 6.75 22.59
C GLU A 524 -13.62 6.79 21.57
N ASN A 525 -13.59 5.87 20.60
CA ASN A 525 -14.63 5.80 19.57
C ASN A 525 -15.90 5.18 20.17
N ASP A 526 -16.65 5.99 20.90
CA ASP A 526 -17.94 5.64 21.50
C ASP A 526 -19.05 6.13 20.54
N ASN A 527 -19.96 5.23 20.16
CA ASN A 527 -21.07 5.56 19.27
C ASN A 527 -22.01 6.62 19.85
N GLU A 528 -21.90 6.92 21.13
CA GLU A 528 -22.67 7.93 21.80
C GLU A 528 -22.06 9.33 21.81
N LYS A 529 -20.80 9.48 21.37
CA LYS A 529 -20.05 10.76 21.40
C LYS A 529 -19.48 11.13 20.03
N PRO A 530 -19.24 12.42 19.79
CA PRO A 530 -18.44 12.83 18.64
C PRO A 530 -17.02 12.24 18.75
N TYR A 531 -16.48 11.79 17.62
CA TYR A 531 -15.09 11.33 17.54
C TYR A 531 -14.18 12.46 17.06
N TYR A 532 -13.02 12.59 17.65
CA TYR A 532 -11.95 13.44 17.13
C TYR A 532 -10.58 12.77 17.30
N ALA A 533 -9.73 13.01 16.33
CA ALA A 533 -8.32 12.62 16.38
C ALA A 533 -7.43 13.73 15.81
N ILE A 534 -6.32 13.99 16.47
CA ILE A 534 -5.28 14.91 16.04
C ILE A 534 -3.98 14.12 16.04
N ASN A 535 -3.27 14.11 14.92
CA ASN A 535 -1.95 13.53 14.79
C ASN A 535 -1.00 14.60 14.25
N ILE A 536 0.12 14.83 14.93
CA ILE A 536 1.18 15.73 14.49
C ILE A 536 2.50 14.97 14.57
N SER A 537 3.24 14.92 13.48
CA SER A 537 4.57 14.35 13.43
C SER A 537 5.58 15.32 12.83
N GLY A 538 6.71 15.47 13.49
CA GLY A 538 7.89 16.17 12.97
C GLY A 538 8.94 15.15 12.55
N PHE A 539 9.68 15.42 11.49
CA PHE A 539 10.72 14.53 10.99
C PHE A 539 11.92 15.30 10.45
N ASN A 540 13.06 14.63 10.47
CA ASN A 540 14.30 15.07 9.86
C ASN A 540 14.95 13.88 9.16
N TYR A 541 15.21 14.02 7.87
CA TYR A 541 15.86 13.02 7.02
C TYR A 541 17.15 13.62 6.47
N HIS A 542 18.24 12.88 6.64
CA HIS A 542 19.53 13.25 6.08
C HIS A 542 19.96 12.19 5.06
N TYR A 543 20.19 12.62 3.84
CA TYR A 543 20.56 11.78 2.71
C TYR A 543 22.03 11.97 2.38
N SER A 544 22.72 10.86 2.13
CA SER A 544 24.04 10.84 1.50
C SER A 544 23.94 10.15 0.15
N ASN A 545 24.60 10.70 -0.86
CA ASN A 545 24.57 10.22 -2.23
C ASN A 545 23.14 10.15 -2.82
N LYS A 546 22.30 11.15 -2.54
CA LYS A 546 20.91 11.14 -2.99
C LYS A 546 20.83 10.97 -4.51
N ILE A 547 20.08 9.96 -4.96
CA ILE A 547 19.83 9.73 -6.39
C ILE A 547 18.68 10.62 -6.83
N LYS A 548 18.93 11.44 -7.85
CA LYS A 548 17.92 12.30 -8.47
C LYS A 548 17.95 12.20 -9.99
N GLN A 549 16.79 12.40 -10.60
CA GLN A 549 16.67 12.51 -12.05
C GLN A 549 16.90 13.97 -12.49
N ILE A 550 17.74 14.18 -13.48
CA ILE A 550 17.94 15.48 -14.12
C ILE A 550 17.40 15.40 -15.53
N GLN A 551 16.58 16.37 -15.92
CA GLN A 551 16.04 16.45 -17.26
C GLN A 551 16.93 17.34 -18.15
N LEU A 552 17.23 16.90 -19.36
CA LEU A 552 17.84 17.74 -20.37
C LEU A 552 16.79 18.62 -21.04
N THR A 553 17.07 19.92 -21.13
CA THR A 553 16.18 20.88 -21.79
C THR A 553 16.08 20.59 -23.30
N GLY A 554 14.85 20.47 -23.77
CA GLY A 554 14.57 20.24 -25.21
C GLY A 554 14.66 18.78 -25.65
N VAL A 555 14.99 17.86 -24.74
CA VAL A 555 15.02 16.41 -25.00
C VAL A 555 14.29 15.69 -23.88
N PRO A 556 13.41 14.73 -24.14
CA PRO A 556 12.69 13.98 -23.10
C PRO A 556 13.60 12.93 -22.42
N ILE A 557 14.87 13.27 -22.21
CA ILE A 557 15.86 12.39 -21.59
C ILE A 557 16.08 12.83 -20.16
N GLN A 558 15.98 11.89 -19.23
CA GLN A 558 16.31 12.07 -17.82
C GLN A 558 17.55 11.27 -17.48
N PHE A 559 18.43 11.86 -16.67
CA PHE A 559 19.65 11.22 -16.18
C PHE A 559 19.60 11.11 -14.67
N PRO A 560 19.77 9.92 -14.11
CA PRO A 560 20.01 9.78 -12.68
C PRO A 560 21.46 10.15 -12.35
N ILE A 561 21.63 10.89 -11.26
CA ILE A 561 22.93 11.22 -10.67
C ILE A 561 22.89 11.07 -9.16
N ASN A 562 24.04 10.79 -8.54
CA ASN A 562 24.21 10.96 -7.10
C ASN A 562 24.49 12.44 -6.82
N TYR A 563 23.67 13.06 -6.00
CA TYR A 563 23.72 14.50 -5.67
C TYR A 563 24.44 14.79 -4.35
N GLY A 564 25.27 13.97 -3.85
CA GLY A 564 25.93 14.22 -2.58
C GLY A 564 24.97 14.25 -1.38
N GLU A 565 25.10 15.24 -0.50
CA GLU A 565 24.31 15.34 0.71
C GLU A 565 23.08 16.24 0.53
N ALA A 566 21.94 15.81 1.07
CA ALA A 566 20.72 16.59 1.11
C ALA A 566 19.96 16.32 2.42
N SER A 567 19.20 17.28 2.89
CA SER A 567 18.37 17.13 4.09
C SER A 567 16.94 17.60 3.83
N LEU A 568 16.01 16.88 4.42
CA LEU A 568 14.59 17.19 4.43
C LEU A 568 14.11 17.22 5.87
N SER A 569 13.66 18.36 6.33
CA SER A 569 12.96 18.51 7.60
C SER A 569 11.51 18.89 7.34
N GLY A 570 10.61 18.52 8.23
CA GLY A 570 9.24 18.92 8.06
C GLY A 570 8.32 18.43 9.16
N PHE A 571 7.05 18.78 8.99
CA PHE A 571 6.01 18.22 9.83
C PHE A 571 4.74 17.94 9.02
N ASP A 572 4.03 16.92 9.46
CA ASP A 572 2.69 16.53 8.99
C ASP A 572 1.70 16.70 10.14
N SER A 573 0.54 17.25 9.88
CA SER A 573 -0.56 17.27 10.84
C SER A 573 -1.84 16.78 10.20
N ASN A 574 -2.62 16.01 10.96
CA ASN A 574 -3.90 15.46 10.53
C ASN A 574 -4.92 15.67 11.64
N LEU A 575 -6.04 16.25 11.27
CA LEU A 575 -7.21 16.45 12.12
C LEU A 575 -8.38 15.67 11.54
N SER A 576 -9.04 14.86 12.36
CA SER A 576 -10.27 14.17 12.00
C SER A 576 -11.35 14.45 13.03
N PHE A 577 -12.55 14.72 12.56
CA PHE A 577 -13.74 14.93 13.38
C PHE A 577 -14.91 14.19 12.77
N SER A 578 -15.69 13.50 13.59
CA SER A 578 -16.94 12.85 13.21
C SER A 578 -18.04 13.19 14.23
N SER A 579 -19.18 13.64 13.75
CA SER A 579 -20.34 13.91 14.62
C SER A 579 -20.86 12.61 15.27
N LYS A 580 -21.57 12.72 16.39
CA LYS A 580 -22.14 11.58 17.14
C LYS A 580 -22.90 10.60 16.24
N THR A 581 -23.75 11.12 15.36
CA THR A 581 -24.57 10.33 14.42
C THR A 581 -23.86 10.06 13.08
N LYS A 582 -22.57 10.43 12.97
CA LYS A 582 -21.72 10.23 11.78
C LYS A 582 -22.27 10.83 10.47
N TRP A 583 -23.28 11.70 10.58
CA TRP A 583 -23.83 12.40 9.41
C TRP A 583 -22.86 13.45 8.86
N PHE A 584 -21.98 13.99 9.71
CA PHE A 584 -20.97 14.96 9.35
C PHE A 584 -19.60 14.44 9.75
N ASN A 585 -18.70 14.38 8.79
CA ASN A 585 -17.29 14.07 9.02
C ASN A 585 -16.43 15.14 8.36
N PHE A 586 -15.40 15.55 9.05
CA PHE A 586 -14.41 16.52 8.57
C PHE A 586 -13.02 15.95 8.79
N SER A 587 -12.17 16.03 7.78
CA SER A 587 -10.75 15.78 7.92
C SER A 587 -9.94 16.88 7.27
N SER A 588 -8.85 17.27 7.91
CA SER A 588 -7.91 18.27 7.42
C SER A 588 -6.50 17.74 7.59
N SER A 589 -5.68 17.89 6.58
CA SER A 589 -4.25 17.60 6.65
C SER A 589 -3.44 18.79 6.18
N TYR A 590 -2.33 19.00 6.85
CA TYR A 590 -1.36 20.02 6.50
C TYR A 590 0.03 19.40 6.56
N ALA A 591 0.84 19.63 5.54
CA ALA A 591 2.24 19.24 5.50
C ALA A 591 3.09 20.45 5.14
N TYR A 592 4.24 20.58 5.79
CA TYR A 592 5.23 21.60 5.54
C TYR A 592 6.62 20.98 5.52
N TYR A 593 7.39 21.28 4.47
CA TYR A 593 8.71 20.71 4.23
C TYR A 593 9.74 21.82 4.04
N LEU A 594 10.92 21.60 4.59
CA LEU A 594 12.10 22.42 4.45
C LEU A 594 13.18 21.60 3.76
N PHE A 595 13.51 21.94 2.55
CA PHE A 595 14.57 21.34 1.76
C PHE A 595 15.89 22.08 2.01
N SER A 596 16.98 21.35 2.31
CA SER A 596 18.31 21.96 2.34
C SER A 596 18.72 22.49 0.97
N ASP A 597 18.32 21.77 -0.07
CA ASP A 597 18.47 22.14 -1.46
C ASP A 597 17.26 21.65 -2.27
N PRO A 598 16.43 22.54 -2.82
CA PRO A 598 15.28 22.17 -3.66
C PRO A 598 15.67 21.33 -4.89
N MET A 599 16.89 21.46 -5.39
CA MET A 599 17.38 20.67 -6.53
C MET A 599 17.44 19.17 -6.23
N ALA A 600 17.60 18.78 -4.96
CA ALA A 600 17.61 17.39 -4.54
C ALA A 600 16.18 16.78 -4.43
N PHE A 601 15.14 17.63 -4.41
CA PHE A 601 13.75 17.25 -4.18
C PHE A 601 12.83 17.82 -5.27
N GLN A 602 13.13 17.51 -6.51
CA GLN A 602 12.40 18.04 -7.66
C GLN A 602 10.92 17.64 -7.66
N LEU A 603 10.07 18.52 -8.20
CA LEU A 603 8.62 18.34 -8.33
C LEU A 603 7.87 18.19 -7.00
N GLN A 604 8.52 18.47 -5.87
CA GLN A 604 7.92 18.37 -4.55
C GLN A 604 7.44 19.74 -4.05
N PRO A 605 6.16 19.85 -3.63
CA PRO A 605 5.68 21.08 -2.99
C PRO A 605 6.22 21.17 -1.57
N ASP A 606 6.57 22.38 -1.12
CA ASP A 606 6.98 22.61 0.27
C ASP A 606 5.80 22.74 1.24
N LYS A 607 4.59 23.02 0.71
CA LYS A 607 3.35 23.11 1.50
C LYS A 607 2.20 22.41 0.81
N MET A 608 1.45 21.64 1.59
CA MET A 608 0.23 20.98 1.13
C MET A 608 -0.87 21.13 2.17
N VAL A 609 -2.08 21.42 1.69
CA VAL A 609 -3.31 21.43 2.50
C VAL A 609 -4.35 20.56 1.81
N ARG A 610 -5.03 19.72 2.57
CA ARG A 610 -6.21 18.98 2.09
C ARG A 610 -7.30 19.04 3.14
N ASN A 611 -8.47 19.44 2.70
CA ASN A 611 -9.67 19.46 3.51
C ASN A 611 -10.72 18.58 2.85
N LYS A 612 -11.39 17.77 3.64
CA LYS A 612 -12.46 16.90 3.19
C LYS A 612 -13.64 17.00 4.14
N ILE A 613 -14.81 17.20 3.58
CA ILE A 613 -16.09 17.19 4.27
C ILE A 613 -16.92 16.06 3.67
N THR A 614 -17.46 15.20 4.52
CA THR A 614 -18.40 14.15 4.14
C THR A 614 -19.72 14.36 4.88
N LEU A 615 -20.80 14.52 4.14
CA LEU A 615 -22.17 14.58 4.66
C LEU A 615 -22.92 13.31 4.28
N LYS A 616 -23.46 12.61 5.28
CA LYS A 616 -24.25 11.37 5.10
C LYS A 616 -25.67 11.58 5.59
N ILE A 617 -26.62 11.58 4.68
CA ILE A 617 -28.03 11.79 4.99
C ILE A 617 -28.84 10.62 4.41
N ARG A 618 -29.24 9.67 5.25
CA ARG A 618 -29.95 8.45 4.83
C ARG A 618 -29.23 7.71 3.70
N TRP A 619 -29.71 7.85 2.46
CA TRP A 619 -29.19 7.16 1.28
C TRP A 619 -28.14 7.99 0.52
N PHE A 620 -28.05 9.30 0.83
CA PHE A 620 -27.16 10.23 0.16
C PHE A 620 -25.85 10.41 0.94
N GLN A 621 -24.78 10.48 0.19
CA GLN A 621 -23.47 10.90 0.70
C GLN A 621 -22.90 11.96 -0.24
N LEU A 622 -22.52 13.10 0.31
CA LEU A 622 -21.81 14.18 -0.38
C LEU A 622 -20.40 14.29 0.20
N ASP A 623 -19.40 14.13 -0.63
CA ASP A 623 -18.01 14.38 -0.31
C ASP A 623 -17.54 15.64 -1.03
N LEU A 624 -16.94 16.57 -0.28
CA LEU A 624 -16.31 17.78 -0.81
C LEU A 624 -14.82 17.73 -0.42
N ILE A 625 -13.95 17.89 -1.39
CA ILE A 625 -12.49 17.83 -1.19
C ILE A 625 -11.89 19.12 -1.74
N GLN A 626 -11.13 19.81 -0.92
CA GLN A 626 -10.28 20.93 -1.31
C GLN A 626 -8.84 20.51 -1.17
N ARG A 627 -8.02 20.83 -2.14
CA ARG A 627 -6.59 20.54 -2.20
C ARG A 627 -5.85 21.80 -2.63
N SER A 628 -4.74 22.06 -1.93
CA SER A 628 -3.85 23.17 -2.26
C SER A 628 -2.40 22.70 -2.10
N GLU A 629 -1.59 22.96 -3.09
CA GLU A 629 -0.16 22.64 -3.13
C GLU A 629 0.60 23.89 -3.55
N SER A 630 1.73 24.16 -2.89
CA SER A 630 2.60 25.26 -3.24
C SER A 630 3.29 25.03 -4.59
N ALA A 631 3.90 26.08 -5.12
CA ALA A 631 4.72 25.97 -6.31
C ALA A 631 5.84 24.94 -6.13
N ARG A 632 6.16 24.25 -7.24
CA ARG A 632 7.17 23.19 -7.28
C ARG A 632 8.34 23.63 -8.14
N GLN A 633 9.54 23.18 -7.79
CA GLN A 633 10.74 23.49 -8.54
C GLN A 633 11.13 22.32 -9.45
N ILE A 634 11.51 22.63 -10.69
CA ILE A 634 12.10 21.70 -11.65
C ILE A 634 13.43 22.28 -12.07
N THR A 635 14.48 21.50 -11.98
CA THR A 635 15.78 21.83 -12.49
C THR A 635 16.05 21.03 -13.75
N SER A 636 16.37 21.73 -14.82
CA SER A 636 16.80 21.12 -16.09
C SER A 636 18.22 21.59 -16.43
N ILE A 637 18.90 20.85 -17.31
CA ILE A 637 20.21 21.23 -17.86
C ILE A 637 20.02 21.57 -19.33
N ASN A 638 20.53 22.74 -19.75
CA ASN A 638 20.54 23.10 -21.15
C ASN A 638 21.70 22.43 -21.91
N SER A 639 21.73 22.61 -23.25
CA SER A 639 22.76 22.03 -24.11
C SER A 639 24.18 22.52 -23.81
N THR A 640 24.33 23.60 -23.03
CA THR A 640 25.64 24.16 -22.63
C THR A 640 26.06 23.67 -21.23
N GLY A 641 25.28 22.76 -20.60
CA GLY A 641 25.54 22.25 -19.25
C GLY A 641 25.13 23.20 -18.12
N THR A 642 24.38 24.27 -18.42
CA THR A 642 23.92 25.21 -17.41
C THR A 642 22.62 24.74 -16.82
N PHE A 643 22.51 24.76 -15.47
CA PHE A 643 21.26 24.47 -14.78
C PHE A 643 20.26 25.60 -14.98
N LEU A 644 19.05 25.24 -15.35
CA LEU A 644 17.88 26.11 -15.48
C LEU A 644 16.85 25.73 -14.44
N ASP A 645 16.55 26.68 -13.56
CA ASP A 645 15.49 26.51 -12.57
C ASP A 645 14.16 27.00 -13.14
N ASN A 646 13.24 26.08 -13.33
CA ASN A 646 11.88 26.37 -13.73
C ASN A 646 10.95 26.16 -12.51
N ARG A 647 9.90 26.95 -12.43
CA ARG A 647 8.92 26.87 -11.37
C ARG A 647 7.56 26.54 -11.96
N LEU A 648 6.94 25.48 -11.45
CA LEU A 648 5.53 25.20 -11.67
C LEU A 648 4.70 25.97 -10.63
N ASP A 649 3.63 26.59 -11.07
CA ASP A 649 2.77 27.39 -10.19
C ASP A 649 2.09 26.54 -9.11
N ALA A 650 1.65 27.21 -8.05
CA ALA A 650 0.85 26.63 -6.99
C ALA A 650 -0.52 26.19 -7.57
N ILE A 651 -1.04 25.09 -7.09
CA ILE A 651 -2.31 24.50 -7.57
C ILE A 651 -3.30 24.47 -6.43
N GLN A 652 -4.55 24.86 -6.72
CA GLN A 652 -5.67 24.70 -5.81
C GLN A 652 -6.87 24.10 -6.56
N THR A 653 -7.34 22.94 -6.13
CA THR A 653 -8.46 22.24 -6.77
C THR A 653 -9.57 21.94 -5.78
N TYR A 654 -10.80 21.87 -6.31
CA TYR A 654 -11.99 21.47 -5.58
C TYR A 654 -12.65 20.32 -6.31
N ASP A 655 -12.91 19.24 -5.56
CA ASP A 655 -13.61 18.06 -6.06
C ASP A 655 -14.90 17.86 -5.26
N ALA A 656 -15.93 17.34 -5.90
CA ALA A 656 -17.17 16.97 -5.24
C ALA A 656 -17.66 15.61 -5.75
N ASN A 657 -18.22 14.81 -4.86
CA ASN A 657 -18.85 13.54 -5.21
C ASN A 657 -20.19 13.41 -4.47
N LEU A 658 -21.25 13.16 -5.22
CA LEU A 658 -22.58 12.85 -4.70
C LEU A 658 -22.90 11.41 -5.01
N SER A 659 -23.13 10.60 -3.99
CA SER A 659 -23.50 9.20 -4.14
C SER A 659 -24.84 8.87 -3.49
N LEU A 660 -25.59 7.99 -4.16
CA LEU A 660 -26.84 7.41 -3.71
C LEU A 660 -26.62 5.91 -3.49
N LYS A 661 -26.90 5.44 -2.29
CA LYS A 661 -26.79 4.02 -1.90
C LYS A 661 -28.17 3.43 -1.72
N LEU A 662 -28.49 2.42 -2.52
CA LEU A 662 -29.78 1.73 -2.49
C LEU A 662 -29.53 0.30 -2.00
N LYS A 663 -30.32 -0.17 -1.04
CA LYS A 663 -30.27 -1.55 -0.56
C LYS A 663 -31.63 -2.20 -0.82
N PHE A 664 -31.63 -3.31 -1.55
CA PHE A 664 -32.82 -4.09 -1.84
C PHE A 664 -32.53 -5.58 -1.62
N ARG A 665 -32.98 -6.11 -0.50
CA ARG A 665 -32.68 -7.50 -0.06
C ARG A 665 -31.18 -7.74 -0.04
N GLU A 666 -30.70 -8.69 -0.85
CA GLU A 666 -29.27 -9.07 -0.99
C GLU A 666 -28.51 -8.18 -1.98
N TYR A 667 -29.19 -7.27 -2.69
CA TYR A 667 -28.59 -6.40 -3.67
C TYR A 667 -28.31 -5.02 -3.10
N LYS A 668 -27.16 -4.45 -3.45
CA LYS A 668 -26.82 -3.07 -3.18
C LYS A 668 -26.57 -2.36 -4.50
N GLY A 669 -27.31 -1.30 -4.76
CA GLY A 669 -27.10 -0.41 -5.89
C GLY A 669 -26.40 0.86 -5.45
N THR A 670 -25.52 1.37 -6.29
CA THR A 670 -24.82 2.64 -6.07
C THR A 670 -24.90 3.48 -7.35
N ILE A 671 -25.29 4.72 -7.21
CA ILE A 671 -25.21 5.73 -8.27
C ILE A 671 -24.35 6.85 -7.72
N SER A 672 -23.27 7.21 -8.39
CA SER A 672 -22.45 8.35 -7.98
C SER A 672 -22.16 9.27 -9.16
N ILE A 673 -22.22 10.58 -8.88
CA ILE A 673 -21.82 11.63 -9.78
C ILE A 673 -20.66 12.36 -9.13
N SER A 674 -19.52 12.40 -9.79
CA SER A 674 -18.34 13.10 -9.31
C SER A 674 -17.90 14.20 -10.28
N GLY A 675 -17.43 15.30 -9.73
CA GLY A 675 -16.74 16.36 -10.45
C GLY A 675 -15.36 16.55 -9.83
N LYS A 676 -14.32 16.44 -10.63
CA LYS A 676 -12.94 16.68 -10.28
C LYS A 676 -12.47 18.01 -10.85
N ASN A 677 -11.68 18.75 -10.07
CA ASN A 677 -11.13 20.03 -10.47
C ASN A 677 -12.23 21.03 -10.94
N LEU A 678 -13.23 21.25 -10.08
CA LEU A 678 -14.43 22.06 -10.41
C LEU A 678 -14.11 23.52 -10.73
N ASN A 679 -13.00 24.05 -10.24
CA ASN A 679 -12.53 25.39 -10.55
C ASN A 679 -11.72 25.49 -11.85
N ASN A 680 -11.61 24.38 -12.60
CA ASN A 680 -10.93 24.30 -13.89
C ASN A 680 -9.48 24.81 -13.87
N GLU A 681 -8.74 24.47 -12.81
CA GLU A 681 -7.31 24.75 -12.75
C GLU A 681 -6.57 23.92 -13.79
N SER A 682 -5.64 24.53 -14.52
CA SER A 682 -4.88 23.77 -15.52
C SER A 682 -3.87 22.84 -14.86
N GLN A 683 -3.82 21.60 -15.30
CA GLN A 683 -2.77 20.67 -14.93
C GLN A 683 -1.54 20.88 -15.83
N VAL A 684 -0.38 21.07 -15.23
CA VAL A 684 0.88 21.19 -15.96
C VAL A 684 1.70 19.92 -15.76
N LEU A 685 1.85 19.13 -16.83
CA LEU A 685 2.69 17.94 -16.87
C LEU A 685 3.96 18.22 -17.65
N ASN A 686 5.11 18.23 -16.99
CA ASN A 686 6.43 18.47 -17.62
C ASN A 686 6.43 19.70 -18.57
N GLY A 687 5.76 20.79 -18.19
CA GLY A 687 5.67 22.00 -19.01
C GLY A 687 4.51 22.04 -20.01
N ILE A 688 3.72 20.98 -20.10
CA ILE A 688 2.53 20.90 -20.96
C ILE A 688 1.29 21.19 -20.15
N SER A 689 0.49 22.15 -20.56
CA SER A 689 -0.75 22.51 -19.89
C SER A 689 -1.94 21.74 -20.47
N LEU A 690 -2.67 21.04 -19.61
CA LEU A 690 -3.83 20.22 -19.95
C LEU A 690 -5.07 20.66 -19.21
N PHE A 691 -6.23 20.51 -19.84
CA PHE A 691 -7.51 20.59 -19.14
C PHE A 691 -7.73 19.33 -18.28
N ASP A 692 -8.04 19.51 -17.01
CA ASP A 692 -8.28 18.40 -16.07
C ASP A 692 -9.63 18.49 -15.34
N GLN A 693 -10.55 19.34 -15.80
CA GLN A 693 -11.90 19.37 -15.26
C GLN A 693 -12.69 18.16 -15.78
N ARG A 694 -13.11 17.27 -14.89
CA ARG A 694 -13.77 16.00 -15.26
C ARG A 694 -15.06 15.80 -14.49
N TYR A 695 -16.06 15.25 -15.18
CA TYR A 695 -17.31 14.80 -14.59
C TYR A 695 -17.52 13.34 -14.92
N ASN A 696 -17.85 12.54 -13.90
CA ASN A 696 -18.05 11.11 -14.03
C ASN A 696 -19.37 10.68 -13.42
N LEU A 697 -20.00 9.69 -14.05
CA LEU A 697 -21.17 8.96 -13.56
C LEU A 697 -20.78 7.49 -13.38
N ASN A 698 -20.95 6.95 -12.18
CA ASN A 698 -20.71 5.56 -11.89
C ASN A 698 -21.99 4.87 -11.45
N LEU A 699 -22.25 3.71 -12.02
CA LEU A 699 -23.38 2.85 -11.71
C LEU A 699 -22.84 1.53 -11.20
N GLY A 700 -23.08 1.22 -9.94
CA GLY A 700 -22.63 0.02 -9.28
C GLY A 700 -23.77 -0.89 -8.85
N LEU A 701 -23.61 -2.19 -9.02
CA LEU A 701 -24.49 -3.22 -8.49
C LEU A 701 -23.65 -4.29 -7.81
N SER A 702 -24.00 -4.65 -6.60
CA SER A 702 -23.37 -5.75 -5.88
C SER A 702 -24.42 -6.67 -5.25
N TRP A 703 -24.07 -7.93 -5.18
CA TRP A 703 -24.82 -8.99 -4.55
C TRP A 703 -23.89 -9.75 -3.58
N LYS A 704 -24.45 -10.08 -2.41
CA LYS A 704 -23.75 -10.84 -1.36
C LYS A 704 -24.64 -11.95 -0.86
#